data_5ee7d5b6420b60dfbcdf3a2e94d65a7f
#
_entry.id   5ee7d5b6420b60dfbcdf3a2e94d65a7f
#
_cell.length_a   1.000
_cell.length_b   1.000
_cell.length_c   1.000
_cell.angle_alpha   90.00
_cell.angle_beta   90.00
_cell.angle_gamma   90.00
#
_symmetry.space_group_name_H-M   'P 1'
#
loop_
_entity.id
_entity.type
_entity.pdbx_description
1 polymer ?
#
loop_
_entity_poly.entity_id
_entity_poly.type
_entity_poly.pdbx_seq_one_letter_code
_entity_poly.pdbx_strand_id
1 'polypeptide(L)'
;MQDVHIELLEQFHTESYRCFNAVEMYFSLDGKLKIQHNGLNKELYYQVAVVNHSDLIKIHHAQALIKITIPLHILIETQPNFINGYFDDTKLYSHEQLRDCIQSLIIHHGEEQQYKTLHTMIQMLLKECYTPCEGIYMPKMQVDSDMFANVLNIIHKDIEHKITLQDLARSFFVSSSYISILFNEQLGFNFKSYTVTLKLSLSLPHLLWNNYSIYDIAQSYGFSNYSNYSKQFKSYIGMSPYTYKKHHLQIDTKIIVHHNSSKIFQQLNQNVAEDQSGVTFKVDLDAVTPPSLFKLPHVRLTLTYLDEMFAHEHFFNAFNDVLRQQCHYLYFEDSLNVKLTHHTGCTLEKMIRFMHRYHLHFSFKITSLYDYDVLETNFLNHIKKITRAIPALKSILPKVNIIFDFKSLTLKDIDYLSDRFQHIFNSCAFELLLPHDTKRNINHYIQQSQHLKTTISGYVIDISSYVDTEESHPSIRVNQHIIKYWQNLVMSHVVKDQHLSFSLIGLSPNIFEHYHHAHMMHSPHAWLYFLTHLTPSFHAINIPLNARHDSTFCYVNARHLNTMLPFISDLMRPFMQHYVKKQKHAIVKQTDDYYDILLLTDDWDKMIEVPEVWHHYQISSDLIRDKHLVIVRTYDDETINARNLIQFDANTFIPSQHIQDVKNTLHLRQHILIHDFSKGPLDIDVKATQIKSLQIYKTSTSLLNDLN
;
A
#
# COMPACT_ATOMS: atom_id res chain seq x y z
N MET A 1 11.83 24.09 -26.58
CA MET A 1 11.49 22.88 -25.81
C MET A 1 12.29 21.70 -26.35
N GLN A 2 13.61 21.80 -26.36
CA GLN A 2 14.52 20.70 -26.68
C GLN A 2 15.23 20.21 -25.43
N ASP A 3 15.31 21.07 -24.42
CA ASP A 3 16.02 20.80 -23.20
C ASP A 3 15.08 20.32 -22.08
N VAL A 4 15.62 19.58 -21.13
CA VAL A 4 14.92 19.28 -19.88
C VAL A 4 14.96 20.51 -19.02
N HIS A 5 13.81 20.99 -18.60
CA HIS A 5 13.69 22.15 -17.72
C HIS A 5 13.25 21.72 -16.33
N ILE A 6 13.97 22.19 -15.33
CA ILE A 6 13.61 22.02 -13.91
C ILE A 6 13.38 23.43 -13.35
N GLU A 7 12.17 23.69 -12.86
CA GLU A 7 11.73 24.98 -12.36
C GLU A 7 11.36 24.87 -10.87
N LEU A 8 11.89 25.79 -10.07
CA LEU A 8 11.59 25.93 -8.63
C LEU A 8 10.60 27.09 -8.47
N LEU A 9 9.35 26.81 -8.11
CA LEU A 9 8.24 27.75 -8.17
C LEU A 9 7.63 27.98 -6.77
N GLU A 10 7.55 29.24 -6.34
CA GLU A 10 6.89 29.65 -5.09
C GLU A 10 5.50 30.20 -5.35
N GLN A 11 4.55 29.89 -4.46
CA GLN A 11 3.16 30.36 -4.51
C GLN A 11 2.54 30.23 -5.90
N PHE A 12 2.71 29.05 -6.48
CA PHE A 12 2.39 28.80 -7.87
C PHE A 12 0.96 28.34 -8.07
N HIS A 13 0.32 28.87 -9.10
CA HIS A 13 -0.98 28.43 -9.61
C HIS A 13 -1.04 28.65 -11.13
N THR A 14 -1.92 27.92 -11.81
CA THR A 14 -2.09 28.08 -13.26
C THR A 14 -3.57 28.18 -13.62
N GLU A 15 -3.87 28.83 -14.75
CA GLU A 15 -5.07 28.51 -15.49
C GLU A 15 -4.95 27.12 -16.11
N SER A 16 -6.06 26.54 -16.56
CA SER A 16 -6.04 25.27 -17.27
C SER A 16 -5.25 25.39 -18.57
N TYR A 17 -4.31 24.47 -18.80
CA TYR A 17 -3.53 24.42 -20.03
C TYR A 17 -3.29 22.97 -20.49
N ARG A 18 -2.92 22.80 -21.74
CA ARG A 18 -2.59 21.49 -22.30
C ARG A 18 -1.08 21.30 -22.39
N CYS A 19 -0.60 20.13 -21.97
CA CYS A 19 0.80 19.77 -22.10
C CYS A 19 1.14 19.46 -23.56
N PHE A 20 2.17 20.14 -24.10
CA PHE A 20 2.60 19.99 -25.48
C PHE A 20 4.03 19.43 -25.56
N ASN A 21 4.20 18.37 -26.35
CA ASN A 21 5.51 17.79 -26.73
C ASN A 21 6.44 17.47 -25.55
N ALA A 22 5.89 17.17 -24.41
CA ALA A 22 6.64 16.85 -23.21
C ALA A 22 5.83 15.95 -22.30
N VAL A 23 6.50 15.34 -21.34
CA VAL A 23 5.92 14.86 -20.08
C VAL A 23 6.34 15.83 -19.00
N GLU A 24 5.38 16.29 -18.22
CA GLU A 24 5.64 17.17 -17.09
C GLU A 24 5.45 16.43 -15.79
N MET A 25 6.34 16.67 -14.84
CA MET A 25 6.24 16.09 -13.50
C MET A 25 6.18 17.24 -12.48
N TYR A 26 5.34 17.07 -11.46
CA TYR A 26 5.13 18.05 -10.41
C TYR A 26 5.29 17.42 -9.04
N PHE A 27 6.06 18.06 -8.21
CA PHE A 27 6.29 17.65 -6.84
C PHE A 27 6.24 18.85 -5.89
N SER A 28 5.43 18.76 -4.82
CA SER A 28 5.35 19.80 -3.79
C SER A 28 6.26 19.46 -2.61
N LEU A 29 7.16 20.36 -2.25
CA LEU A 29 8.03 20.21 -1.07
C LEU A 29 7.27 20.30 0.25
N ASP A 30 6.15 21.03 0.28
CA ASP A 30 5.27 21.11 1.46
C ASP A 30 4.39 19.85 1.63
N GLY A 31 4.60 18.87 0.77
CA GLY A 31 3.91 17.59 0.81
C GLY A 31 2.48 17.59 0.32
N LYS A 32 1.91 18.75 -0.03
CA LYS A 32 0.52 18.84 -0.53
C LYS A 32 0.44 19.56 -1.87
N LEU A 33 -0.16 18.90 -2.86
CA LEU A 33 -0.38 19.45 -4.20
C LEU A 33 -1.85 19.26 -4.61
N LYS A 34 -2.52 20.37 -4.94
CA LYS A 34 -3.88 20.35 -5.48
C LYS A 34 -3.85 20.66 -6.96
N ILE A 35 -4.31 19.70 -7.76
CA ILE A 35 -4.35 19.82 -9.21
C ILE A 35 -5.71 19.38 -9.76
N GLN A 36 -6.05 19.88 -10.94
CA GLN A 36 -7.06 19.26 -11.79
C GLN A 36 -6.34 18.64 -12.99
N HIS A 37 -6.43 17.32 -13.16
CA HIS A 37 -5.79 16.57 -14.22
C HIS A 37 -6.86 15.87 -15.07
N ASN A 38 -6.92 16.20 -16.36
CA ASN A 38 -7.93 15.72 -17.31
C ASN A 38 -9.38 15.85 -16.79
N GLY A 39 -9.68 16.94 -16.09
CA GLY A 39 -10.98 17.23 -15.48
C GLY A 39 -11.13 16.75 -14.04
N LEU A 40 -10.35 15.78 -13.60
CA LEU A 40 -10.40 15.25 -12.23
C LEU A 40 -9.61 16.12 -11.25
N ASN A 41 -10.26 16.57 -10.17
CA ASN A 41 -9.58 17.23 -9.06
C ASN A 41 -8.88 16.19 -8.18
N LYS A 42 -7.56 16.33 -8.01
CA LYS A 42 -6.71 15.46 -7.18
C LYS A 42 -6.04 16.28 -6.08
N GLU A 43 -5.99 15.74 -4.88
CA GLU A 43 -5.10 16.19 -3.82
C GLU A 43 -4.01 15.14 -3.62
N LEU A 44 -2.77 15.49 -3.89
CA LEU A 44 -1.62 14.62 -3.80
C LEU A 44 -0.82 14.96 -2.55
N TYR A 45 -0.36 13.95 -1.84
CA TYR A 45 0.45 14.12 -0.62
C TYR A 45 1.77 13.39 -0.79
N TYR A 46 2.88 14.14 -0.82
CA TYR A 46 4.23 13.61 -1.06
C TYR A 46 4.37 12.76 -2.33
N GLN A 47 3.50 12.95 -3.30
CA GLN A 47 3.48 12.23 -4.56
C GLN A 47 3.97 13.11 -5.70
N VAL A 48 4.59 12.47 -6.69
CA VAL A 48 4.92 13.11 -7.97
C VAL A 48 3.72 12.93 -8.90
N ALA A 49 3.15 14.04 -9.37
CA ALA A 49 2.16 14.01 -10.44
C ALA A 49 2.87 13.89 -11.79
N VAL A 50 2.39 13.01 -12.64
CA VAL A 50 2.89 12.86 -14.02
C VAL A 50 1.80 13.28 -14.99
N VAL A 51 2.12 14.23 -15.87
CA VAL A 51 1.22 14.81 -16.87
C VAL A 51 1.78 14.48 -18.23
N ASN A 52 1.07 13.70 -19.02
CA ASN A 52 1.50 13.26 -20.33
C ASN A 52 1.29 14.34 -21.38
N HIS A 53 1.98 14.17 -22.50
CA HIS A 53 1.67 14.91 -23.72
C HIS A 53 0.17 14.80 -24.04
N SER A 54 -0.44 15.89 -24.41
CA SER A 54 -1.89 16.07 -24.64
C SER A 54 -2.79 16.13 -23.42
N ASP A 55 -2.33 15.83 -22.22
CA ASP A 55 -3.12 15.99 -21.00
C ASP A 55 -3.49 17.45 -20.72
N LEU A 56 -4.61 17.63 -20.06
CA LEU A 56 -5.11 18.91 -19.56
C LEU A 56 -4.80 19.03 -18.06
N ILE A 57 -4.15 20.11 -17.66
CA ILE A 57 -3.71 20.31 -16.28
C ILE A 57 -4.03 21.73 -15.80
N LYS A 58 -4.43 21.84 -14.53
CA LYS A 58 -4.52 23.07 -13.77
C LYS A 58 -3.94 22.86 -12.39
N ILE A 59 -3.07 23.74 -11.95
CA ILE A 59 -2.55 23.74 -10.60
C ILE A 59 -3.33 24.77 -9.81
N HIS A 60 -4.06 24.33 -8.76
CA HIS A 60 -4.88 25.24 -7.98
C HIS A 60 -4.04 26.14 -7.09
N HIS A 61 -3.13 25.54 -6.32
CA HIS A 61 -2.16 26.28 -5.48
C HIS A 61 -1.09 25.34 -4.96
N ALA A 62 0.16 25.77 -4.99
CA ALA A 62 1.29 25.13 -4.34
C ALA A 62 2.21 26.21 -3.73
N GLN A 63 2.66 26.02 -2.49
CA GLN A 63 3.56 26.98 -1.82
C GLN A 63 4.98 26.87 -2.33
N ALA A 64 5.48 25.63 -2.45
CA ALA A 64 6.81 25.31 -2.96
C ALA A 64 6.71 24.11 -3.91
N LEU A 65 6.85 24.36 -5.19
CA LEU A 65 6.64 23.38 -6.27
C LEU A 65 7.91 23.21 -7.09
N ILE A 66 8.25 21.98 -7.39
CA ILE A 66 9.23 21.60 -8.40
C ILE A 66 8.46 21.11 -9.63
N LYS A 67 8.74 21.72 -10.76
CA LYS A 67 8.23 21.29 -12.07
C LYS A 67 9.39 20.80 -12.91
N ILE A 68 9.26 19.60 -13.50
CA ILE A 68 10.20 19.07 -14.47
C ILE A 68 9.47 18.88 -15.79
N THR A 69 10.06 19.38 -16.85
CA THR A 69 9.55 19.22 -18.21
C THR A 69 10.54 18.38 -19.01
N ILE A 70 10.12 17.17 -19.42
CA ILE A 70 10.93 16.25 -20.20
C ILE A 70 10.36 16.21 -21.61
N PRO A 71 11.09 16.70 -22.64
CA PRO A 71 10.64 16.63 -24.03
C PRO A 71 10.42 15.22 -24.53
N LEU A 72 9.42 15.01 -25.38
CA LEU A 72 9.05 13.68 -25.90
C LEU A 72 10.19 12.97 -26.65
N HIS A 73 11.08 13.71 -27.34
CA HIS A 73 12.17 13.08 -28.07
C HIS A 73 13.10 12.26 -27.16
N ILE A 74 13.35 12.71 -25.92
CA ILE A 74 14.17 12.00 -24.94
C ILE A 74 13.51 10.65 -24.56
N LEU A 75 12.19 10.68 -24.39
CA LEU A 75 11.42 9.48 -24.07
C LEU A 75 11.40 8.51 -25.26
N ILE A 76 11.31 9.03 -26.47
CA ILE A 76 11.30 8.24 -27.70
C ILE A 76 12.69 7.64 -28.01
N GLU A 77 13.77 8.34 -27.69
CA GLU A 77 15.12 7.79 -27.76
C GLU A 77 15.30 6.57 -26.84
N THR A 78 14.69 6.64 -25.65
CA THR A 78 14.75 5.54 -24.68
C THR A 78 13.76 4.42 -25.02
N GLN A 79 12.54 4.77 -25.48
CA GLN A 79 11.45 3.86 -25.84
C GLN A 79 10.85 4.30 -27.18
N PRO A 80 11.28 3.72 -28.32
CA PRO A 80 10.87 4.18 -29.65
C PRO A 80 9.36 4.24 -29.90
N ASN A 81 8.59 3.39 -29.24
CA ASN A 81 7.12 3.35 -29.36
C ASN A 81 6.40 4.20 -28.29
N PHE A 82 7.12 5.09 -27.60
CA PHE A 82 6.53 5.89 -26.50
C PHE A 82 5.30 6.70 -26.94
N ILE A 83 5.25 7.15 -28.20
CA ILE A 83 4.11 7.89 -28.76
C ILE A 83 2.79 7.10 -28.67
N ASN A 84 2.87 5.77 -28.78
CA ASN A 84 1.74 4.86 -28.69
C ASN A 84 1.53 4.35 -27.25
N GLY A 85 1.72 5.22 -26.28
CA GLY A 85 1.53 4.94 -24.88
C GLY A 85 1.59 6.21 -24.04
N TYR A 86 1.44 6.04 -22.74
CA TYR A 86 1.46 7.12 -21.76
C TYR A 86 1.92 6.59 -20.42
N PHE A 87 2.27 7.46 -19.52
CA PHE A 87 2.51 7.13 -18.13
C PHE A 87 1.19 7.19 -17.34
N ASP A 88 0.77 6.05 -16.83
CA ASP A 88 -0.38 5.94 -15.94
C ASP A 88 0.10 6.20 -14.51
N ASP A 89 -0.10 7.42 -14.02
CA ASP A 89 0.33 7.85 -12.69
C ASP A 89 -0.28 7.02 -11.55
N THR A 90 -1.38 6.29 -11.83
CA THR A 90 -2.00 5.37 -10.86
C THR A 90 -1.17 4.11 -10.61
N LYS A 91 -0.25 3.78 -11.49
CA LYS A 91 0.67 2.64 -11.37
C LYS A 91 2.02 3.03 -10.79
N LEU A 92 2.28 4.32 -10.67
CA LEU A 92 3.54 4.82 -10.14
C LEU A 92 3.61 4.57 -8.64
N TYR A 93 4.66 3.90 -8.20
CA TYR A 93 4.86 3.55 -6.83
C TYR A 93 6.17 4.08 -6.24
N SER A 94 7.19 4.30 -7.05
CA SER A 94 8.49 4.82 -6.62
C SER A 94 8.52 6.35 -6.55
N HIS A 95 7.49 6.96 -5.96
CA HIS A 95 7.40 8.41 -5.85
C HIS A 95 8.59 9.03 -5.13
N GLU A 96 9.15 8.30 -4.21
CA GLU A 96 10.27 8.72 -3.41
C GLU A 96 11.57 8.69 -4.18
N GLN A 97 11.91 7.55 -4.77
CA GLN A 97 13.11 7.44 -5.59
C GLN A 97 13.08 8.47 -6.74
N LEU A 98 11.87 8.78 -7.25
CA LEU A 98 11.70 9.87 -8.21
C LEU A 98 12.02 11.24 -7.59
N ARG A 99 11.59 11.50 -6.36
CA ARG A 99 11.93 12.73 -5.65
C ARG A 99 13.42 12.86 -5.42
N ASP A 100 14.08 11.77 -5.02
CA ASP A 100 15.53 11.72 -4.82
C ASP A 100 16.27 11.98 -6.12
N CYS A 101 15.84 11.38 -7.23
CA CYS A 101 16.36 11.69 -8.56
C CYS A 101 16.16 13.17 -8.92
N ILE A 102 14.98 13.73 -8.64
CA ILE A 102 14.67 15.15 -8.87
C ILE A 102 15.56 16.05 -8.05
N GLN A 103 15.74 15.77 -6.76
CA GLN A 103 16.63 16.52 -5.89
C GLN A 103 18.09 16.41 -6.36
N SER A 104 18.54 15.22 -6.71
CA SER A 104 19.86 14.97 -7.24
C SER A 104 20.14 15.77 -8.54
N LEU A 105 19.15 15.85 -9.44
CA LEU A 105 19.25 16.68 -10.66
C LEU A 105 19.42 18.16 -10.37
N ILE A 106 18.85 18.66 -9.26
CA ILE A 106 18.92 20.08 -8.88
C ILE A 106 20.25 20.41 -8.19
N ILE A 107 20.75 19.49 -7.35
CA ILE A 107 21.90 19.74 -6.48
C ILE A 107 23.24 19.44 -7.17
N HIS A 108 23.29 18.39 -7.98
CA HIS A 108 24.53 18.01 -8.67
C HIS A 108 24.69 18.78 -9.98
N HIS A 109 25.86 19.46 -10.12
CA HIS A 109 26.14 20.29 -11.28
C HIS A 109 26.99 19.60 -12.37
N GLY A 110 27.28 18.31 -12.24
CA GLY A 110 28.05 17.56 -13.24
C GLY A 110 27.13 17.00 -14.34
N GLU A 111 27.34 17.42 -15.59
CA GLU A 111 26.51 17.02 -16.75
C GLU A 111 26.36 15.49 -16.84
N GLU A 112 27.45 14.73 -16.73
CA GLU A 112 27.42 13.27 -16.83
C GLU A 112 26.54 12.63 -15.74
N GLN A 113 26.61 13.11 -14.51
CA GLN A 113 25.81 12.61 -13.38
C GLN A 113 24.34 12.99 -13.55
N GLN A 114 24.05 14.19 -14.00
CA GLN A 114 22.67 14.62 -14.26
C GLN A 114 22.03 13.77 -15.37
N TYR A 115 22.74 13.44 -16.43
CA TYR A 115 22.23 12.55 -17.49
C TYR A 115 21.98 11.12 -16.99
N LYS A 116 22.87 10.56 -16.16
CA LYS A 116 22.67 9.24 -15.54
C LYS A 116 21.42 9.24 -14.66
N THR A 117 21.24 10.25 -13.84
CA THR A 117 20.08 10.39 -12.94
C THR A 117 18.79 10.56 -13.74
N LEU A 118 18.79 11.41 -14.78
CA LEU A 118 17.63 11.56 -15.68
C LEU A 118 17.26 10.23 -16.36
N HIS A 119 18.26 9.50 -16.85
CA HIS A 119 18.05 8.20 -17.47
C HIS A 119 17.46 7.19 -16.49
N THR A 120 17.97 7.12 -15.26
CA THR A 120 17.44 6.27 -14.20
C THR A 120 15.97 6.60 -13.92
N MET A 121 15.64 7.89 -13.78
CA MET A 121 14.27 8.37 -13.56
C MET A 121 13.33 7.97 -14.69
N ILE A 122 13.75 8.12 -15.95
CA ILE A 122 12.96 7.71 -17.11
C ILE A 122 12.77 6.18 -17.13
N GLN A 123 13.81 5.39 -16.84
CA GLN A 123 13.71 3.94 -16.77
C GLN A 123 12.71 3.47 -15.69
N MET A 124 12.69 4.14 -14.53
CA MET A 124 11.70 3.86 -13.48
C MET A 124 10.28 4.12 -13.98
N LEU A 125 10.02 5.26 -14.60
CA LEU A 125 8.71 5.60 -15.17
C LEU A 125 8.28 4.58 -16.25
N LEU A 126 9.20 4.20 -17.15
CA LEU A 126 8.91 3.21 -18.19
C LEU A 126 8.59 1.84 -17.61
N LYS A 127 9.30 1.42 -16.58
CA LYS A 127 9.11 0.11 -15.95
C LYS A 127 7.81 0.04 -15.16
N GLU A 128 7.44 1.11 -14.45
CA GLU A 128 6.35 1.08 -13.49
C GLU A 128 5.01 1.48 -14.08
N CYS A 129 4.99 2.58 -14.82
CA CYS A 129 3.73 3.21 -15.19
C CYS A 129 3.52 3.37 -16.71
N TYR A 130 4.47 2.96 -17.55
CA TYR A 130 4.23 2.98 -19.00
C TYR A 130 3.09 2.03 -19.39
N THR A 131 2.10 2.56 -20.07
CA THR A 131 0.92 1.83 -20.54
C THR A 131 0.79 2.02 -22.05
N PRO A 132 0.94 0.97 -22.85
CA PRO A 132 0.76 1.05 -24.32
C PRO A 132 -0.72 1.28 -24.68
N CYS A 133 -0.96 1.98 -25.77
CA CYS A 133 -2.29 2.18 -26.34
C CYS A 133 -2.28 1.93 -27.86
N GLU A 134 -3.46 1.70 -28.42
CA GLU A 134 -3.63 1.61 -29.88
C GLU A 134 -3.60 3.01 -30.50
N GLY A 135 -2.54 3.31 -31.26
CA GLY A 135 -2.34 4.62 -31.89
C GLY A 135 -1.78 5.67 -30.93
N ILE A 136 -1.93 6.94 -31.30
CA ILE A 136 -1.46 8.08 -30.50
C ILE A 136 -2.30 8.21 -29.24
N TYR A 137 -1.64 8.46 -28.13
CA TYR A 137 -2.31 8.62 -26.83
C TYR A 137 -3.36 9.74 -26.86
N MET A 138 -4.58 9.40 -26.46
CA MET A 138 -5.71 10.31 -26.26
C MET A 138 -6.05 10.43 -24.77
N PRO A 139 -6.03 11.64 -24.19
CA PRO A 139 -6.34 11.82 -22.78
C PRO A 139 -7.76 11.35 -22.42
N LYS A 140 -7.90 10.56 -21.36
CA LYS A 140 -9.22 10.19 -20.83
C LYS A 140 -9.71 11.29 -19.91
N MET A 141 -10.79 11.97 -20.34
CA MET A 141 -11.36 13.04 -19.53
C MET A 141 -12.29 12.46 -18.44
N GLN A 142 -12.16 12.98 -17.22
CA GLN A 142 -13.00 12.62 -16.09
C GLN A 142 -13.74 13.88 -15.63
N VAL A 143 -15.05 13.87 -15.80
CA VAL A 143 -15.93 15.02 -15.53
C VAL A 143 -17.18 14.55 -14.78
N ASP A 144 -17.78 15.44 -13.98
CA ASP A 144 -18.90 15.08 -13.08
C ASP A 144 -20.21 14.75 -13.81
N SER A 145 -20.37 15.22 -15.05
CA SER A 145 -21.59 15.02 -15.82
C SER A 145 -21.43 13.94 -16.88
N ASP A 146 -22.21 12.85 -16.81
CA ASP A 146 -22.26 11.79 -17.82
C ASP A 146 -22.56 12.33 -19.21
N MET A 147 -23.46 13.30 -19.31
CA MET A 147 -23.79 13.96 -20.57
C MET A 147 -22.56 14.66 -21.14
N PHE A 148 -21.80 15.40 -20.30
CA PHE A 148 -20.61 16.10 -20.74
C PHE A 148 -19.46 15.12 -21.06
N ALA A 149 -19.34 14.02 -20.33
CA ALA A 149 -18.42 12.93 -20.66
C ALA A 149 -18.71 12.37 -22.07
N ASN A 150 -19.98 12.15 -22.39
CA ASN A 150 -20.38 11.71 -23.73
C ASN A 150 -20.12 12.76 -24.83
N VAL A 151 -20.29 14.05 -24.53
CA VAL A 151 -19.89 15.15 -25.45
C VAL A 151 -18.38 15.07 -25.75
N LEU A 152 -17.54 14.91 -24.71
CA LEU A 152 -16.09 14.79 -24.86
C LEU A 152 -15.72 13.54 -25.64
N ASN A 153 -16.36 12.40 -25.39
CA ASN A 153 -16.14 11.17 -26.14
C ASN A 153 -16.43 11.31 -27.64
N ILE A 154 -17.50 12.02 -28.02
CA ILE A 154 -17.79 12.31 -29.44
C ILE A 154 -16.71 13.19 -30.04
N ILE A 155 -16.26 14.24 -29.32
CA ILE A 155 -15.18 15.10 -29.80
C ILE A 155 -13.88 14.31 -30.00
N HIS A 156 -13.54 13.43 -29.08
CA HIS A 156 -12.32 12.60 -29.16
C HIS A 156 -12.40 11.62 -30.32
N LYS A 157 -13.56 10.98 -30.52
CA LYS A 157 -13.76 10.01 -31.59
C LYS A 157 -13.68 10.65 -32.98
N ASP A 158 -14.22 11.86 -33.11
CA ASP A 158 -14.33 12.56 -34.40
C ASP A 158 -13.37 13.75 -34.48
N ILE A 159 -12.25 13.72 -33.73
CA ILE A 159 -11.33 14.88 -33.60
C ILE A 159 -10.73 15.32 -34.95
N GLU A 160 -10.57 14.41 -35.90
CA GLU A 160 -10.08 14.70 -37.25
C GLU A 160 -11.10 15.51 -38.07
N HIS A 161 -12.35 15.50 -37.71
CA HIS A 161 -13.41 16.20 -38.43
C HIS A 161 -13.73 17.58 -37.80
N LYS A 162 -14.50 18.37 -38.55
CA LYS A 162 -14.98 19.65 -38.06
C LYS A 162 -16.26 19.44 -37.25
N ILE A 163 -16.13 19.48 -35.94
CA ILE A 163 -17.27 19.42 -35.00
C ILE A 163 -17.65 20.85 -34.61
N THR A 164 -18.93 21.18 -34.61
CA THR A 164 -19.41 22.47 -34.13
C THR A 164 -20.20 22.29 -32.83
N LEU A 165 -20.18 23.35 -32.01
CA LEU A 165 -20.96 23.39 -30.77
C LEU A 165 -22.46 23.19 -31.00
N GLN A 166 -22.97 23.66 -32.18
CA GLN A 166 -24.35 23.50 -32.57
C GLN A 166 -24.72 22.04 -32.86
N ASP A 167 -23.83 21.31 -33.52
CA ASP A 167 -24.07 19.89 -33.84
C ASP A 167 -24.12 19.06 -32.56
N LEU A 168 -23.19 19.31 -31.62
CA LEU A 168 -23.21 18.68 -30.30
C LEU A 168 -24.49 19.02 -29.51
N ALA A 169 -24.89 20.30 -29.51
CA ALA A 169 -26.07 20.73 -28.83
C ALA A 169 -27.37 20.05 -29.37
N ARG A 170 -27.45 19.88 -30.68
CA ARG A 170 -28.53 19.10 -31.31
C ARG A 170 -28.51 17.63 -30.91
N SER A 171 -27.34 17.00 -30.93
CA SER A 171 -27.19 15.56 -30.60
C SER A 171 -27.61 15.24 -29.17
N PHE A 172 -27.40 16.17 -28.24
CA PHE A 172 -27.72 15.99 -26.83
C PHE A 172 -29.00 16.70 -26.38
N PHE A 173 -29.76 17.34 -27.30
CA PHE A 173 -30.97 18.05 -27.02
C PHE A 173 -30.84 19.17 -25.94
N VAL A 174 -29.68 19.87 -25.98
CA VAL A 174 -29.37 20.98 -25.06
C VAL A 174 -29.03 22.25 -25.85
N SER A 175 -28.92 23.38 -25.15
CA SER A 175 -28.45 24.61 -25.79
C SER A 175 -26.92 24.63 -25.97
N SER A 176 -26.43 25.30 -27.00
CA SER A 176 -25.00 25.51 -27.20
C SER A 176 -24.35 26.26 -26.03
N SER A 177 -25.12 27.17 -25.39
CA SER A 177 -24.66 27.90 -24.22
C SER A 177 -24.44 27.00 -23.04
N TYR A 178 -25.29 25.99 -22.83
CA TYR A 178 -25.12 25.03 -21.73
C TYR A 178 -23.83 24.21 -21.87
N ILE A 179 -23.57 23.66 -23.07
CA ILE A 179 -22.30 22.96 -23.32
C ILE A 179 -21.12 23.89 -23.12
N SER A 180 -21.19 25.15 -23.57
CA SER A 180 -20.13 26.15 -23.39
C SER A 180 -19.85 26.43 -21.89
N ILE A 181 -20.88 26.46 -21.05
CA ILE A 181 -20.75 26.62 -19.59
C ILE A 181 -20.00 25.43 -19.01
N LEU A 182 -20.38 24.20 -19.38
CA LEU A 182 -19.70 22.97 -18.89
C LEU A 182 -18.21 22.94 -19.24
N PHE A 183 -17.82 23.33 -20.44
CA PHE A 183 -16.43 23.46 -20.82
C PHE A 183 -15.65 24.42 -19.92
N ASN A 184 -16.22 25.59 -19.62
CA ASN A 184 -15.59 26.59 -18.78
C ASN A 184 -15.55 26.16 -17.30
N GLU A 185 -16.64 25.62 -16.76
CA GLU A 185 -16.74 25.26 -15.35
C GLU A 185 -15.91 24.02 -15.00
N GLN A 186 -16.00 22.95 -15.82
CA GLN A 186 -15.35 21.69 -15.50
C GLN A 186 -13.92 21.58 -16.01
N LEU A 187 -13.57 22.24 -17.12
CA LEU A 187 -12.24 22.14 -17.71
C LEU A 187 -11.44 23.45 -17.70
N GLY A 188 -12.07 24.58 -17.41
CA GLY A 188 -11.43 25.90 -17.51
C GLY A 188 -11.06 26.31 -18.93
N PHE A 189 -11.68 25.70 -19.95
CA PHE A 189 -11.48 25.96 -21.37
C PHE A 189 -12.79 26.35 -22.04
N ASN A 190 -12.73 27.20 -23.06
CA ASN A 190 -13.86 27.25 -23.99
C ASN A 190 -13.74 26.14 -25.06
N PHE A 191 -14.86 25.75 -25.64
CA PHE A 191 -14.95 24.67 -26.63
C PHE A 191 -13.93 24.80 -27.77
N LYS A 192 -13.76 26.00 -28.31
CA LYS A 192 -12.83 26.26 -29.41
C LYS A 192 -11.37 26.03 -28.99
N SER A 193 -10.97 26.59 -27.86
CA SER A 193 -9.61 26.41 -27.33
C SER A 193 -9.35 24.94 -27.00
N TYR A 194 -10.31 24.24 -26.40
CA TYR A 194 -10.20 22.82 -26.10
C TYR A 194 -9.93 21.99 -27.35
N THR A 195 -10.77 22.15 -28.40
CA THR A 195 -10.68 21.37 -29.63
C THR A 195 -9.42 21.72 -30.43
N VAL A 196 -9.06 23.00 -30.51
CA VAL A 196 -7.86 23.45 -31.23
C VAL A 196 -6.59 22.95 -30.55
N THR A 197 -6.46 23.09 -29.24
CA THR A 197 -5.27 22.64 -28.51
C THR A 197 -5.12 21.13 -28.57
N LEU A 198 -6.23 20.38 -28.50
CA LEU A 198 -6.21 18.93 -28.66
C LEU A 198 -5.73 18.52 -30.07
N LYS A 199 -6.29 19.12 -31.11
CA LYS A 199 -5.84 18.88 -32.51
C LYS A 199 -4.36 19.21 -32.72
N LEU A 200 -3.88 20.31 -32.17
CA LEU A 200 -2.48 20.70 -32.24
C LEU A 200 -1.61 19.68 -31.50
N SER A 201 -1.96 19.27 -30.30
CA SER A 201 -1.16 18.29 -29.54
C SER A 201 -1.06 16.96 -30.28
N LEU A 202 -2.16 16.42 -30.77
CA LEU A 202 -2.18 15.16 -31.53
C LEU A 202 -1.46 15.25 -32.88
N SER A 203 -1.35 16.45 -33.47
CA SER A 203 -0.62 16.65 -34.75
C SER A 203 0.90 16.69 -34.59
N LEU A 204 1.42 16.96 -33.36
CA LEU A 204 2.85 17.09 -33.11
C LEU A 204 3.66 15.84 -33.39
N PRO A 205 3.22 14.62 -32.99
CA PRO A 205 3.95 13.40 -33.34
C PRO A 205 4.09 13.21 -34.85
N HIS A 206 3.06 13.51 -35.62
CA HIS A 206 3.12 13.42 -37.07
C HIS A 206 4.06 14.47 -37.69
N LEU A 207 4.10 15.66 -37.08
CA LEU A 207 4.99 16.73 -37.55
C LEU A 207 6.48 16.38 -37.34
N LEU A 208 6.81 15.73 -36.22
CA LEU A 208 8.19 15.48 -35.78
C LEU A 208 8.75 14.16 -36.32
N TRP A 209 7.96 13.10 -36.31
CA TRP A 209 8.44 11.74 -36.57
C TRP A 209 7.89 11.07 -37.80
N ASN A 210 6.98 11.72 -38.56
CA ASN A 210 6.47 11.22 -39.83
C ASN A 210 6.90 12.10 -41.00
N ASN A 211 6.97 11.50 -42.18
CA ASN A 211 7.33 12.21 -43.39
C ASN A 211 6.16 12.95 -44.07
N TYR A 212 5.07 13.17 -43.32
CA TYR A 212 3.93 13.93 -43.84
C TYR A 212 4.28 15.39 -44.07
N SER A 213 3.67 15.98 -45.12
CA SER A 213 3.76 17.43 -45.30
C SER A 213 2.94 18.16 -44.24
N ILE A 214 3.36 19.38 -43.87
CA ILE A 214 2.61 20.18 -42.91
C ILE A 214 1.19 20.48 -43.40
N TYR A 215 1.00 20.52 -44.72
CA TYR A 215 -0.31 20.69 -45.37
C TYR A 215 -1.20 19.46 -45.11
N ASP A 216 -0.68 18.27 -45.32
CA ASP A 216 -1.43 17.02 -45.10
C ASP A 216 -1.82 16.86 -43.62
N ILE A 217 -0.89 17.18 -42.72
CA ILE A 217 -1.15 17.17 -41.30
C ILE A 217 -2.29 18.14 -40.94
N ALA A 218 -2.24 19.37 -41.45
CA ALA A 218 -3.29 20.35 -41.21
C ALA A 218 -4.67 19.88 -41.69
N GLN A 219 -4.69 19.23 -42.85
CA GLN A 219 -5.91 18.70 -43.44
C GLN A 219 -6.45 17.50 -42.66
N SER A 220 -5.58 16.55 -42.24
CA SER A 220 -5.95 15.36 -41.50
C SER A 220 -6.59 15.73 -40.13
N TYR A 221 -6.15 16.82 -39.49
CA TYR A 221 -6.74 17.30 -38.26
C TYR A 221 -7.88 18.33 -38.48
N GLY A 222 -8.45 18.40 -39.67
CA GLY A 222 -9.63 19.20 -39.97
C GLY A 222 -9.45 20.71 -39.85
N PHE A 223 -8.23 21.23 -40.04
CA PHE A 223 -8.02 22.66 -40.19
C PHE A 223 -8.45 23.11 -41.59
N SER A 224 -9.06 24.27 -41.71
CA SER A 224 -9.60 24.77 -42.97
C SER A 224 -8.54 24.98 -44.07
N ASN A 225 -7.31 25.30 -43.66
CA ASN A 225 -6.15 25.43 -44.52
C ASN A 225 -4.86 25.52 -43.71
N TYR A 226 -3.72 25.42 -44.39
CA TYR A 226 -2.38 25.57 -43.76
C TYR A 226 -2.20 26.88 -42.99
N SER A 227 -2.70 27.99 -43.50
CA SER A 227 -2.54 29.30 -42.87
C SER A 227 -3.25 29.34 -41.52
N ASN A 228 -4.42 28.73 -41.41
CA ASN A 228 -5.16 28.62 -40.15
C ASN A 228 -4.42 27.71 -39.14
N TYR A 229 -3.94 26.55 -39.61
CA TYR A 229 -3.11 25.65 -38.77
C TYR A 229 -1.88 26.39 -38.25
N SER A 230 -1.10 27.02 -39.14
CA SER A 230 0.13 27.72 -38.80
C SER A 230 -0.12 28.91 -37.82
N LYS A 231 -1.22 29.63 -38.01
CA LYS A 231 -1.62 30.73 -37.12
C LYS A 231 -1.96 30.20 -35.72
N GLN A 232 -2.79 29.17 -35.62
CA GLN A 232 -3.15 28.54 -34.34
C GLN A 232 -1.90 27.91 -33.68
N PHE A 233 -1.10 27.19 -34.43
CA PHE A 233 0.14 26.59 -33.95
C PHE A 233 1.08 27.65 -33.35
N LYS A 234 1.30 28.77 -34.08
CA LYS A 234 2.12 29.86 -33.55
C LYS A 234 1.53 30.51 -32.31
N SER A 235 0.20 30.63 -32.23
CA SER A 235 -0.50 31.21 -31.09
C SER A 235 -0.33 30.40 -29.81
N TYR A 236 -0.35 29.07 -29.89
CA TYR A 236 -0.28 28.17 -28.71
C TYR A 236 1.14 27.65 -28.43
N ILE A 237 1.98 27.49 -29.45
CA ILE A 237 3.32 26.91 -29.32
C ILE A 237 4.44 27.97 -29.42
N GLY A 238 4.10 29.18 -29.85
CA GLY A 238 5.02 30.31 -29.90
C GLY A 238 5.82 30.44 -31.20
N MET A 239 5.87 29.41 -32.06
CA MET A 239 6.62 29.45 -33.33
C MET A 239 5.84 28.77 -34.44
N SER A 240 6.31 28.92 -35.72
CA SER A 240 5.64 28.27 -36.85
C SER A 240 5.87 26.74 -36.87
N PRO A 241 4.98 25.93 -37.44
CA PRO A 241 5.19 24.49 -37.61
C PRO A 241 6.49 24.13 -38.30
N TYR A 242 6.86 24.90 -39.32
CA TYR A 242 8.11 24.71 -40.08
C TYR A 242 9.33 24.95 -39.20
N THR A 243 9.35 26.06 -38.46
CA THR A 243 10.43 26.41 -37.55
C THR A 243 10.53 25.36 -36.43
N TYR A 244 9.40 24.93 -35.92
CA TYR A 244 9.32 23.92 -34.86
C TYR A 244 9.93 22.59 -35.33
N LYS A 245 9.54 22.07 -36.52
CA LYS A 245 10.09 20.85 -37.13
C LYS A 245 11.61 20.95 -37.32
N LYS A 246 12.10 22.09 -37.82
CA LYS A 246 13.52 22.31 -38.11
C LYS A 246 14.36 22.32 -36.79
N HIS A 247 13.87 22.92 -35.74
CA HIS A 247 14.58 22.98 -34.47
C HIS A 247 14.68 21.61 -33.77
N HIS A 248 13.70 20.73 -33.93
CA HIS A 248 13.71 19.40 -33.34
C HIS A 248 14.55 18.35 -34.08
N LEU A 249 15.11 18.69 -35.21
CA LEU A 249 16.05 17.84 -35.95
C LEU A 249 17.53 18.02 -35.56
N GLN A 250 17.84 19.05 -34.74
CA GLN A 250 19.18 19.33 -34.22
C GLN A 250 19.18 19.10 -32.71
N ILE A 251 19.68 17.93 -32.26
CA ILE A 251 19.55 17.49 -30.88
C ILE A 251 20.90 17.62 -30.19
N ASP A 252 21.03 18.63 -29.34
CA ASP A 252 22.00 18.70 -28.27
C ASP A 252 21.22 19.09 -27.00
N THR A 253 20.67 18.07 -26.32
CA THR A 253 19.74 18.25 -25.20
C THR A 253 20.51 18.61 -23.94
N LYS A 254 20.12 19.68 -23.27
CA LYS A 254 20.69 20.11 -21.99
C LYS A 254 19.66 19.95 -20.85
N ILE A 255 20.18 19.80 -19.66
CA ILE A 255 19.36 19.87 -18.43
C ILE A 255 19.57 21.26 -17.85
N ILE A 256 18.49 22.03 -17.81
CA ILE A 256 18.50 23.42 -17.37
C ILE A 256 17.72 23.55 -16.07
N VAL A 257 18.42 23.85 -14.99
CA VAL A 257 17.81 24.14 -13.70
C VAL A 257 17.60 25.66 -13.56
N HIS A 258 16.34 26.07 -13.42
CA HIS A 258 15.98 27.46 -13.21
C HIS A 258 15.89 27.74 -11.71
N HIS A 259 16.88 28.41 -11.17
CA HIS A 259 16.95 28.81 -9.76
C HIS A 259 16.04 30.03 -9.46
N ASN A 260 14.76 29.92 -9.74
CA ASN A 260 13.79 30.99 -9.54
C ASN A 260 13.46 31.24 -8.06
N SER A 261 13.86 30.33 -7.15
CA SER A 261 13.66 30.45 -5.72
C SER A 261 14.90 30.01 -4.95
N SER A 262 15.57 30.98 -4.34
CA SER A 262 16.68 30.73 -3.42
C SER A 262 16.23 29.99 -2.15
N LYS A 263 15.00 30.22 -1.72
CA LYS A 263 14.42 29.58 -0.53
C LYS A 263 14.20 28.08 -0.74
N ILE A 264 13.61 27.68 -1.87
CA ILE A 264 13.42 26.28 -2.23
C ILE A 264 14.77 25.58 -2.37
N PHE A 265 15.73 26.22 -3.02
CA PHE A 265 17.09 25.67 -3.17
C PHE A 265 17.80 25.47 -1.83
N GLN A 266 17.64 26.40 -0.89
CA GLN A 266 18.17 26.27 0.46
C GLN A 266 17.49 25.11 1.22
N GLN A 267 16.19 24.95 1.11
CA GLN A 267 15.46 23.84 1.71
C GLN A 267 15.95 22.47 1.18
N LEU A 268 16.17 22.36 -0.14
CA LEU A 268 16.70 21.14 -0.75
C LEU A 268 18.11 20.82 -0.25
N ASN A 269 18.99 21.83 -0.16
CA ASN A 269 20.35 21.66 0.36
C ASN A 269 20.39 21.35 1.86
N GLN A 270 19.47 21.89 2.66
CA GLN A 270 19.36 21.58 4.08
C GLN A 270 18.89 20.16 4.32
N ASN A 271 17.91 19.69 3.55
CA ASN A 271 17.43 18.31 3.62
C ASN A 271 18.56 17.30 3.30
N VAL A 272 19.40 17.58 2.30
CA VAL A 272 20.54 16.73 1.96
C VAL A 272 21.63 16.73 3.04
N ALA A 273 21.83 17.83 3.73
CA ALA A 273 22.80 17.91 4.85
C ALA A 273 22.27 17.21 6.12
N GLU A 274 20.95 17.21 6.33
CA GLU A 274 20.30 16.48 7.42
C GLU A 274 20.17 14.97 7.15
N ASP A 275 19.96 14.57 5.88
CA ASP A 275 19.80 13.16 5.48
C ASP A 275 21.11 12.35 5.56
N GLN A 276 22.29 12.98 5.57
CA GLN A 276 23.57 12.29 5.77
C GLN A 276 23.96 12.09 7.24
N SER A 277 23.33 12.78 8.18
CA SER A 277 23.50 12.56 9.61
C SER A 277 22.37 11.68 10.12
N GLY A 278 22.59 10.38 10.19
CA GLY A 278 21.64 9.41 10.79
C GLY A 278 21.12 9.93 12.13
N VAL A 279 19.79 9.91 12.29
CA VAL A 279 19.15 10.35 13.54
C VAL A 279 19.59 9.41 14.67
N THR A 280 20.15 9.97 15.75
CA THR A 280 20.56 9.20 16.91
C THR A 280 19.42 9.10 17.90
N PHE A 281 18.95 7.90 18.19
CA PHE A 281 17.93 7.60 19.17
C PHE A 281 18.56 7.07 20.46
N LYS A 282 18.16 7.63 21.59
CA LYS A 282 18.61 7.15 22.91
C LYS A 282 17.58 6.21 23.52
N VAL A 283 18.05 5.05 23.96
CA VAL A 283 17.25 4.03 24.64
C VAL A 283 17.87 3.80 26.01
N ASP A 284 17.15 4.17 27.05
CA ASP A 284 17.56 3.98 28.44
C ASP A 284 16.84 2.76 29.02
N LEU A 285 17.58 1.70 29.36
CA LEU A 285 17.03 0.46 29.89
C LEU A 285 16.43 0.63 31.30
N ASP A 286 16.91 1.63 32.05
CA ASP A 286 16.50 1.89 33.43
C ASP A 286 15.42 2.98 33.52
N ALA A 287 15.00 3.55 32.38
CA ALA A 287 13.96 4.58 32.34
C ALA A 287 12.72 4.21 33.17
N VAL A 288 12.29 5.16 33.96
CA VAL A 288 11.08 5.00 34.81
C VAL A 288 9.84 5.27 33.98
N THR A 289 9.45 4.28 33.18
CA THR A 289 8.18 4.31 32.45
C THR A 289 7.22 3.28 33.07
N PRO A 290 5.92 3.61 33.27
CA PRO A 290 4.98 2.65 33.78
C PRO A 290 4.87 1.44 32.85
N PRO A 291 5.00 0.21 33.38
CA PRO A 291 4.90 -0.98 32.55
C PRO A 291 3.47 -1.17 32.06
N SER A 292 3.32 -1.52 30.80
CA SER A 292 2.04 -1.84 30.18
C SER A 292 2.08 -3.25 29.59
N LEU A 293 0.95 -3.96 29.65
CA LEU A 293 0.86 -5.27 29.03
C LEU A 293 0.99 -5.14 27.50
N PHE A 294 1.98 -5.82 26.91
CA PHE A 294 2.15 -5.85 25.47
C PHE A 294 1.19 -6.86 24.85
N LYS A 295 0.20 -6.34 24.13
CA LYS A 295 -0.80 -7.15 23.44
C LYS A 295 -0.72 -6.88 21.95
N LEU A 296 -0.78 -7.94 21.17
CA LEU A 296 -1.07 -7.89 19.75
C LEU A 296 -2.45 -8.51 19.53
N PRO A 297 -3.17 -8.09 18.48
CA PRO A 297 -4.42 -8.75 18.12
C PRO A 297 -4.16 -10.21 17.76
N HIS A 298 -5.11 -11.07 18.07
CA HIS A 298 -5.10 -12.41 17.50
C HIS A 298 -5.28 -12.34 15.98
N VAL A 299 -4.59 -13.18 15.26
CA VAL A 299 -4.73 -13.24 13.81
C VAL A 299 -5.64 -14.40 13.44
N ARG A 300 -6.69 -14.09 12.68
CA ARG A 300 -7.49 -15.07 11.96
C ARG A 300 -6.89 -15.24 10.58
N LEU A 301 -6.34 -16.43 10.31
CA LEU A 301 -5.79 -16.75 9.00
C LEU A 301 -6.93 -16.96 8.02
N THR A 302 -7.13 -16.05 7.08
CA THR A 302 -8.16 -16.18 6.06
C THR A 302 -7.73 -17.21 5.03
N LEU A 303 -8.58 -18.19 4.78
CA LEU A 303 -8.42 -19.25 3.80
C LEU A 303 -9.52 -19.15 2.74
N THR A 304 -9.16 -19.43 1.49
CA THR A 304 -10.15 -19.57 0.41
C THR A 304 -10.77 -20.97 0.44
N TYR A 305 -9.96 -22.02 0.64
CA TYR A 305 -10.40 -23.39 0.71
C TYR A 305 -9.85 -24.10 1.94
N LEU A 306 -10.59 -25.10 2.42
CA LEU A 306 -10.26 -25.80 3.67
C LEU A 306 -8.93 -26.55 3.62
N ASP A 307 -8.51 -27.01 2.46
CA ASP A 307 -7.28 -27.81 2.26
C ASP A 307 -6.02 -26.98 1.98
N GLU A 308 -6.13 -25.64 1.85
CA GLU A 308 -4.96 -24.75 1.69
C GLU A 308 -3.95 -24.91 2.82
N MET A 309 -4.39 -25.19 4.05
CA MET A 309 -3.49 -25.37 5.20
C MET A 309 -2.44 -26.45 4.98
N PHE A 310 -2.77 -27.53 4.23
CA PHE A 310 -1.83 -28.61 3.97
C PHE A 310 -0.75 -28.23 2.95
N ALA A 311 -1.09 -27.39 1.99
CA ALA A 311 -0.12 -26.86 1.03
C ALA A 311 0.98 -26.02 1.71
N HIS A 312 0.68 -25.49 2.90
CA HIS A 312 1.56 -24.62 3.68
C HIS A 312 2.04 -25.23 5.00
N GLU A 313 2.08 -26.56 5.12
CA GLU A 313 2.54 -27.23 6.36
C GLU A 313 3.94 -26.78 6.80
N HIS A 314 4.82 -26.44 5.85
CA HIS A 314 6.14 -25.91 6.16
C HIS A 314 6.09 -24.58 6.96
N PHE A 315 5.12 -23.69 6.65
CA PHE A 315 4.89 -22.46 7.39
C PHE A 315 4.45 -22.76 8.83
N PHE A 316 3.47 -23.67 9.01
CA PHE A 316 3.00 -24.06 10.33
C PHE A 316 4.10 -24.72 11.17
N ASN A 317 5.00 -25.48 10.56
CA ASN A 317 6.14 -26.06 11.25
C ASN A 317 7.17 -24.99 11.66
N ALA A 318 7.52 -24.08 10.74
CA ALA A 318 8.57 -23.07 10.97
C ALA A 318 8.16 -22.02 12.04
N PHE A 319 6.88 -21.65 12.09
CA PHE A 319 6.37 -20.59 12.95
C PHE A 319 5.39 -21.10 14.03
N ASN A 320 5.47 -22.38 14.40
CA ASN A 320 4.53 -22.98 15.36
C ASN A 320 4.45 -22.19 16.68
N ASP A 321 5.56 -21.70 17.21
CA ASP A 321 5.56 -20.94 18.47
C ASP A 321 4.89 -19.58 18.35
N VAL A 322 5.08 -18.89 17.20
CA VAL A 322 4.38 -17.64 16.89
C VAL A 322 2.89 -17.88 16.73
N LEU A 323 2.53 -18.93 15.99
CA LEU A 323 1.14 -19.30 15.74
C LEU A 323 0.39 -19.62 17.04
N ARG A 324 1.02 -20.36 17.96
CA ARG A 324 0.42 -20.67 19.28
C ARG A 324 0.07 -19.44 20.11
N GLN A 325 0.82 -18.35 19.96
CA GLN A 325 0.60 -17.13 20.70
C GLN A 325 -0.32 -16.12 20.01
N GLN A 326 -0.33 -16.09 18.68
CA GLN A 326 -1.00 -15.05 17.90
C GLN A 326 -2.10 -15.57 16.97
N CYS A 327 -1.93 -16.73 16.35
CA CYS A 327 -2.85 -17.25 15.32
C CYS A 327 -3.61 -18.46 15.84
N HIS A 328 -4.89 -18.28 16.17
CA HIS A 328 -5.68 -19.38 16.71
C HIS A 328 -6.78 -19.84 15.77
N TYR A 329 -7.18 -19.06 14.77
CA TYR A 329 -8.34 -19.31 13.95
C TYR A 329 -8.03 -19.36 12.46
N LEU A 330 -8.58 -20.37 11.79
CA LEU A 330 -8.72 -20.44 10.34
C LEU A 330 -10.08 -19.83 9.98
N TYR A 331 -10.06 -18.68 9.33
CA TYR A 331 -11.25 -17.91 9.02
C TYR A 331 -11.73 -18.16 7.59
N PHE A 332 -13.02 -18.42 7.45
CA PHE A 332 -13.69 -18.60 6.17
C PHE A 332 -14.79 -17.54 6.04
N GLU A 333 -14.61 -16.69 5.05
CA GLU A 333 -15.56 -15.62 4.76
C GLU A 333 -16.84 -16.15 4.09
N ASP A 334 -16.69 -17.19 3.26
CA ASP A 334 -17.78 -17.81 2.50
C ASP A 334 -17.93 -19.28 2.89
N SER A 335 -19.11 -19.63 3.43
CA SER A 335 -19.46 -21.00 3.81
C SER A 335 -19.49 -21.96 2.62
N LEU A 336 -19.70 -21.49 1.38
CA LEU A 336 -19.67 -22.30 0.15
C LEU A 336 -18.30 -22.94 -0.10
N ASN A 337 -17.23 -22.29 0.35
CA ASN A 337 -15.86 -22.74 0.17
C ASN A 337 -15.38 -23.72 1.27
N VAL A 338 -16.18 -23.93 2.31
CA VAL A 338 -15.86 -24.87 3.39
C VAL A 338 -16.22 -26.31 2.96
N LYS A 339 -15.44 -26.84 2.03
CA LYS A 339 -15.57 -28.23 1.56
C LYS A 339 -14.19 -28.84 1.33
N LEU A 340 -14.09 -30.14 1.56
CA LEU A 340 -12.89 -30.91 1.23
C LEU A 340 -12.87 -31.15 -0.28
N THR A 341 -11.80 -30.77 -0.95
CA THR A 341 -11.60 -31.06 -2.35
C THR A 341 -10.99 -32.45 -2.50
N HIS A 342 -11.44 -33.24 -3.48
CA HIS A 342 -10.97 -34.63 -3.69
C HIS A 342 -9.51 -34.69 -4.21
N HIS A 343 -8.89 -33.54 -4.53
CA HIS A 343 -7.59 -33.49 -5.20
C HIS A 343 -6.38 -33.69 -4.28
N THR A 344 -6.52 -33.50 -2.96
CA THR A 344 -5.37 -33.50 -2.04
C THR A 344 -5.21 -34.82 -1.25
N GLY A 345 -6.09 -35.78 -1.41
CA GLY A 345 -6.07 -37.04 -0.60
C GLY A 345 -6.23 -36.76 0.90
N CYS A 346 -6.69 -35.55 1.26
CA CYS A 346 -6.92 -35.19 2.64
C CYS A 346 -8.21 -35.80 3.17
N THR A 347 -8.11 -36.45 4.29
CA THR A 347 -9.28 -36.92 5.06
C THR A 347 -9.58 -35.88 6.15
N LEU A 348 -10.87 -35.80 6.53
CA LEU A 348 -11.31 -34.95 7.63
C LEU A 348 -10.58 -35.29 8.96
N GLU A 349 -10.23 -36.57 9.15
CA GLU A 349 -9.41 -37.00 10.28
C GLU A 349 -8.03 -36.35 10.28
N LYS A 350 -7.32 -36.37 9.14
CA LYS A 350 -6.01 -35.72 9.02
C LYS A 350 -6.10 -34.21 9.34
N MET A 351 -7.17 -33.55 8.87
CA MET A 351 -7.40 -32.16 9.14
C MET A 351 -7.58 -31.89 10.64
N ILE A 352 -8.45 -32.65 11.34
CA ILE A 352 -8.67 -32.49 12.78
C ILE A 352 -7.35 -32.67 13.54
N ARG A 353 -6.57 -33.72 13.18
CA ARG A 353 -5.26 -33.98 13.78
C ARG A 353 -4.25 -32.87 13.50
N PHE A 354 -4.24 -32.33 12.28
CA PHE A 354 -3.41 -31.19 11.91
C PHE A 354 -3.76 -29.96 12.74
N MET A 355 -5.04 -29.61 12.81
CA MET A 355 -5.50 -28.47 13.62
C MET A 355 -5.18 -28.64 15.10
N HIS A 356 -5.33 -29.84 15.64
CA HIS A 356 -4.95 -30.16 17.02
C HIS A 356 -3.44 -30.00 17.23
N ARG A 357 -2.61 -30.48 16.30
CA ARG A 357 -1.14 -30.38 16.37
C ARG A 357 -0.66 -28.93 16.43
N TYR A 358 -1.28 -28.05 15.62
CA TYR A 358 -0.89 -26.64 15.53
C TYR A 358 -1.78 -25.70 16.36
N HIS A 359 -2.66 -26.23 17.21
CA HIS A 359 -3.59 -25.48 18.06
C HIS A 359 -4.49 -24.50 17.29
N LEU A 360 -4.92 -24.90 16.09
CA LEU A 360 -5.78 -24.11 15.22
C LEU A 360 -7.25 -24.41 15.49
N HIS A 361 -8.09 -23.41 15.29
CA HIS A 361 -9.53 -23.44 15.49
C HIS A 361 -10.26 -22.94 14.24
N PHE A 362 -11.56 -23.20 14.14
CA PHE A 362 -12.38 -22.69 13.03
C PHE A 362 -12.98 -21.33 13.35
N SER A 363 -13.09 -20.48 12.33
CA SER A 363 -13.91 -19.28 12.37
C SER A 363 -14.74 -19.17 11.09
N PHE A 364 -16.07 -19.07 11.22
CA PHE A 364 -17.01 -18.99 10.11
C PHE A 364 -17.83 -17.70 10.20
N LYS A 365 -18.06 -17.04 9.06
CA LYS A 365 -19.04 -15.97 8.94
C LYS A 365 -20.36 -16.56 8.41
N ILE A 366 -21.47 -16.26 9.09
CA ILE A 366 -22.81 -16.71 8.73
C ILE A 366 -23.68 -15.48 8.52
N THR A 367 -24.10 -15.25 7.28
CA THR A 367 -24.91 -14.10 6.89
C THR A 367 -26.38 -14.45 6.70
N SER A 368 -26.71 -15.73 6.55
CA SER A 368 -28.08 -16.22 6.32
C SER A 368 -28.27 -17.64 6.85
N LEU A 369 -29.52 -18.06 7.00
CA LEU A 369 -29.85 -19.47 7.28
C LEU A 369 -29.37 -20.39 6.15
N TYR A 370 -29.39 -19.91 4.91
CA TYR A 370 -28.88 -20.66 3.76
C TYR A 370 -27.36 -20.95 3.88
N ASP A 371 -26.56 -20.00 4.36
CA ASP A 371 -25.13 -20.23 4.57
C ASP A 371 -24.89 -21.33 5.60
N TYR A 372 -25.72 -21.35 6.66
CA TYR A 372 -25.67 -22.43 7.64
C TYR A 372 -26.04 -23.78 7.03
N ASP A 373 -27.12 -23.88 6.23
CA ASP A 373 -27.56 -25.10 5.59
C ASP A 373 -26.49 -25.67 4.65
N VAL A 374 -25.83 -24.79 3.90
CA VAL A 374 -24.68 -25.15 3.04
C VAL A 374 -23.51 -25.65 3.87
N LEU A 375 -23.14 -24.95 4.94
CA LEU A 375 -22.07 -25.36 5.85
C LEU A 375 -22.40 -26.69 6.53
N GLU A 376 -23.66 -26.87 6.99
CA GLU A 376 -24.12 -28.13 7.60
C GLU A 376 -24.02 -29.30 6.62
N THR A 377 -24.45 -29.10 5.38
CA THR A 377 -24.43 -30.13 4.36
C THR A 377 -23.02 -30.52 3.95
N ASN A 378 -22.18 -29.54 3.66
CA ASN A 378 -20.84 -29.73 3.10
C ASN A 378 -19.79 -30.09 4.15
N PHE A 379 -19.99 -29.73 5.40
CA PHE A 379 -18.96 -29.84 6.43
C PHE A 379 -19.43 -30.39 7.77
N LEU A 380 -20.42 -29.79 8.44
CA LEU A 380 -20.80 -30.14 9.81
C LEU A 380 -21.33 -31.55 9.93
N ASN A 381 -22.11 -32.06 8.95
CA ASN A 381 -22.59 -33.42 8.92
C ASN A 381 -21.45 -34.44 8.77
N HIS A 382 -20.37 -34.08 8.09
CA HIS A 382 -19.17 -34.90 7.98
C HIS A 382 -18.41 -34.95 9.31
N ILE A 383 -18.31 -33.84 10.03
CA ILE A 383 -17.76 -33.78 11.40
C ILE A 383 -18.58 -34.72 12.32
N LYS A 384 -19.93 -34.62 12.30
CA LYS A 384 -20.82 -35.49 13.11
C LYS A 384 -20.61 -36.96 12.80
N LYS A 385 -20.47 -37.32 11.51
CA LYS A 385 -20.26 -38.72 11.08
C LYS A 385 -18.92 -39.27 11.54
N ILE A 386 -17.82 -38.52 11.34
CA ILE A 386 -16.49 -39.01 11.67
C ILE A 386 -16.27 -39.09 13.18
N THR A 387 -16.79 -38.16 13.97
CA THR A 387 -16.69 -38.19 15.44
C THR A 387 -17.52 -39.31 16.07
N ARG A 388 -18.59 -39.76 15.39
CA ARG A 388 -19.32 -41.00 15.79
C ARG A 388 -18.54 -42.26 15.43
N ALA A 389 -17.88 -42.29 14.26
CA ALA A 389 -17.08 -43.42 13.81
C ALA A 389 -15.77 -43.57 14.60
N ILE A 390 -15.14 -42.44 14.96
CA ILE A 390 -13.88 -42.39 15.72
C ILE A 390 -14.08 -41.48 16.95
N PRO A 391 -14.60 -42.01 18.08
CA PRO A 391 -14.92 -41.21 19.26
C PRO A 391 -13.72 -40.43 19.84
N ALA A 392 -12.50 -40.93 19.68
CA ALA A 392 -11.27 -40.24 20.10
C ALA A 392 -11.09 -38.88 19.46
N LEU A 393 -11.61 -38.63 18.26
CA LEU A 393 -11.56 -37.34 17.60
C LEU A 393 -12.41 -36.29 18.31
N LYS A 394 -13.42 -36.68 19.05
CA LYS A 394 -14.29 -35.73 19.76
C LYS A 394 -13.52 -34.91 20.82
N SER A 395 -12.54 -35.53 21.49
CA SER A 395 -11.73 -34.86 22.51
C SER A 395 -10.72 -33.83 21.94
N ILE A 396 -10.36 -34.03 20.67
CA ILE A 396 -9.41 -33.15 19.97
C ILE A 396 -10.05 -32.25 18.90
N LEU A 397 -11.41 -32.18 18.90
CA LEU A 397 -12.09 -31.26 17.97
C LEU A 397 -11.64 -29.83 18.22
N PRO A 398 -11.37 -29.08 17.13
CA PRO A 398 -11.08 -27.66 17.24
C PRO A 398 -12.22 -26.89 17.91
N LYS A 399 -11.90 -25.81 18.60
CA LYS A 399 -12.89 -24.81 18.98
C LYS A 399 -13.46 -24.14 17.72
N VAL A 400 -14.63 -23.57 17.83
CA VAL A 400 -15.25 -22.83 16.74
C VAL A 400 -15.63 -21.41 17.21
N ASN A 401 -15.32 -20.43 16.36
CA ASN A 401 -15.79 -19.07 16.50
C ASN A 401 -16.77 -18.79 15.35
N ILE A 402 -17.97 -18.33 15.66
CA ILE A 402 -19.00 -18.02 14.67
C ILE A 402 -19.26 -16.53 14.70
N ILE A 403 -19.18 -15.90 13.56
CA ILE A 403 -19.48 -14.51 13.35
C ILE A 403 -20.84 -14.42 12.66
N PHE A 404 -21.86 -13.97 13.39
CA PHE A 404 -23.21 -13.80 12.87
C PHE A 404 -23.38 -12.37 12.33
N ASP A 405 -23.91 -12.23 11.11
CA ASP A 405 -24.28 -10.93 10.58
C ASP A 405 -25.55 -10.41 11.27
N PHE A 406 -25.36 -9.41 12.12
CA PHE A 406 -26.41 -8.83 12.94
C PHE A 406 -27.44 -8.01 12.14
N LYS A 407 -27.16 -7.68 10.88
CA LYS A 407 -28.09 -7.01 9.98
C LYS A 407 -29.05 -7.98 9.31
N SER A 408 -28.55 -9.14 8.93
CA SER A 408 -29.27 -10.11 8.06
C SER A 408 -29.98 -11.19 8.85
N LEU A 409 -29.53 -11.48 10.09
CA LEU A 409 -30.10 -12.51 10.96
C LEU A 409 -30.94 -11.90 12.06
N THR A 410 -32.07 -12.51 12.37
CA THR A 410 -32.88 -12.13 13.55
C THR A 410 -32.27 -12.69 14.84
N LEU A 411 -32.62 -12.10 16.00
CA LEU A 411 -32.18 -12.61 17.30
C LEU A 411 -32.55 -14.10 17.52
N LYS A 412 -33.72 -14.52 17.00
CA LYS A 412 -34.16 -15.92 17.09
C LYS A 412 -33.32 -16.84 16.22
N ASP A 413 -32.91 -16.38 15.03
CA ASP A 413 -32.03 -17.15 14.14
C ASP A 413 -30.66 -17.35 14.78
N ILE A 414 -30.10 -16.30 15.42
CA ILE A 414 -28.81 -16.36 16.09
C ILE A 414 -28.87 -17.34 17.26
N ASP A 415 -29.89 -17.26 18.12
CA ASP A 415 -30.06 -18.19 19.24
C ASP A 415 -30.22 -19.65 18.73
N TYR A 416 -31.04 -19.86 17.70
CA TYR A 416 -31.22 -21.17 17.08
C TYR A 416 -29.93 -21.74 16.52
N LEU A 417 -29.18 -20.96 15.75
CA LEU A 417 -27.94 -21.39 15.14
C LEU A 417 -26.86 -21.65 16.20
N SER A 418 -26.79 -20.82 17.24
CA SER A 418 -25.84 -20.99 18.34
C SER A 418 -26.03 -22.34 19.06
N ASP A 419 -27.28 -22.70 19.33
CA ASP A 419 -27.63 -24.02 19.92
C ASP A 419 -27.16 -25.16 19.02
N ARG A 420 -27.38 -25.03 17.71
CA ARG A 420 -26.96 -26.06 16.72
C ARG A 420 -25.44 -26.25 16.71
N PHE A 421 -24.63 -25.19 16.79
CA PHE A 421 -23.18 -25.30 16.85
C PHE A 421 -22.70 -25.91 18.18
N GLN A 422 -23.30 -25.56 19.32
CA GLN A 422 -22.97 -26.12 20.63
C GLN A 422 -23.23 -27.63 20.72
N HIS A 423 -24.18 -28.15 19.96
CA HIS A 423 -24.41 -29.60 19.87
C HIS A 423 -23.32 -30.36 19.10
N ILE A 424 -22.53 -29.68 18.28
CA ILE A 424 -21.49 -30.30 17.44
C ILE A 424 -20.11 -30.14 18.07
N PHE A 425 -19.80 -28.97 18.57
CA PHE A 425 -18.47 -28.60 19.08
C PHE A 425 -18.50 -28.46 20.60
N ASN A 426 -17.42 -28.91 21.25
CA ASN A 426 -17.31 -28.81 22.70
C ASN A 426 -17.09 -27.37 23.22
N SER A 427 -16.61 -26.50 22.37
CA SER A 427 -16.33 -25.09 22.71
C SER A 427 -16.65 -24.19 21.52
N CYS A 428 -17.60 -23.28 21.74
CA CYS A 428 -18.06 -22.30 20.75
C CYS A 428 -17.87 -20.88 21.32
N ALA A 429 -17.41 -19.97 20.50
CA ALA A 429 -17.45 -18.55 20.74
C ALA A 429 -18.34 -17.89 19.68
N PHE A 430 -19.16 -16.92 20.06
CA PHE A 430 -20.10 -16.25 19.17
C PHE A 430 -19.82 -14.77 19.16
N GLU A 431 -19.67 -14.20 17.97
CA GLU A 431 -19.45 -12.77 17.75
C GLU A 431 -20.51 -12.23 16.81
N LEU A 432 -20.77 -10.93 16.91
CA LEU A 432 -21.74 -10.24 16.07
C LEU A 432 -21.03 -9.30 15.11
N LEU A 433 -21.24 -9.50 13.81
CA LEU A 433 -20.82 -8.56 12.78
C LEU A 433 -21.76 -7.36 12.80
N LEU A 434 -21.21 -6.19 13.10
CA LEU A 434 -21.95 -4.95 13.18
C LEU A 434 -22.27 -4.42 11.78
N PRO A 435 -23.48 -3.86 11.56
CA PRO A 435 -23.85 -3.24 10.30
C PRO A 435 -22.96 -2.02 9.94
N HIS A 436 -22.80 -1.72 8.66
CA HIS A 436 -21.95 -0.63 8.15
C HIS A 436 -22.34 0.77 8.63
N ASP A 437 -23.62 1.00 8.96
CA ASP A 437 -24.11 2.26 9.50
C ASP A 437 -23.82 2.50 10.99
N THR A 438 -23.08 1.57 11.60
CA THR A 438 -22.78 1.53 13.04
C THR A 438 -22.03 2.77 13.55
N LYS A 439 -21.37 3.55 12.68
CA LYS A 439 -20.66 4.78 13.08
C LYS A 439 -21.46 5.70 14.02
N ARG A 440 -22.79 5.72 13.87
CA ARG A 440 -23.69 6.57 14.66
C ARG A 440 -24.41 5.82 15.79
N ASN A 441 -24.49 4.48 15.75
CA ASN A 441 -25.43 3.70 16.56
C ASN A 441 -24.84 2.47 17.25
N ILE A 442 -23.52 2.39 17.48
CA ILE A 442 -22.87 1.21 18.10
C ILE A 442 -23.53 0.81 19.42
N ASN A 443 -23.92 1.78 20.26
CA ASN A 443 -24.58 1.52 21.54
C ASN A 443 -25.95 0.85 21.35
N HIS A 444 -26.67 1.21 20.30
CA HIS A 444 -27.97 0.62 19.99
C HIS A 444 -27.81 -0.88 19.66
N TYR A 445 -26.84 -1.24 18.83
CA TYR A 445 -26.59 -2.65 18.50
C TYR A 445 -26.08 -3.46 19.70
N ILE A 446 -25.25 -2.86 20.57
CA ILE A 446 -24.82 -3.50 21.81
C ILE A 446 -26.03 -3.72 22.74
N GLN A 447 -26.93 -2.77 22.88
CA GLN A 447 -28.16 -2.92 23.66
C GLN A 447 -29.09 -3.97 23.09
N GLN A 448 -29.29 -4.00 21.77
CA GLN A 448 -30.12 -5.03 21.13
C GLN A 448 -29.55 -6.46 21.37
N SER A 449 -28.24 -6.61 21.31
CA SER A 449 -27.59 -7.92 21.51
C SER A 449 -27.79 -8.47 22.93
N GLN A 450 -28.08 -7.62 23.92
CA GLN A 450 -28.39 -8.06 25.31
C GLN A 450 -29.69 -8.85 25.42
N HIS A 451 -30.54 -8.82 24.39
CA HIS A 451 -31.77 -9.63 24.32
C HIS A 451 -31.55 -11.05 23.79
N LEU A 452 -30.32 -11.38 23.35
CA LEU A 452 -29.96 -12.73 22.95
C LEU A 452 -29.86 -13.63 24.20
N LYS A 453 -30.31 -14.88 24.06
CA LYS A 453 -30.10 -15.93 25.06
C LYS A 453 -28.65 -16.43 25.02
N THR A 454 -28.05 -16.36 23.84
CA THR A 454 -26.68 -16.76 23.56
C THR A 454 -25.70 -15.72 24.12
N THR A 455 -24.69 -16.18 24.85
CA THR A 455 -23.60 -15.32 25.32
C THR A 455 -22.71 -14.92 24.15
N ILE A 456 -22.61 -13.63 23.89
CA ILE A 456 -21.76 -13.06 22.84
C ILE A 456 -20.38 -12.75 23.43
N SER A 457 -19.33 -13.26 22.75
CA SER A 457 -17.93 -13.05 23.16
C SER A 457 -17.33 -11.74 22.64
N GLY A 458 -17.95 -11.11 21.63
CA GLY A 458 -17.47 -9.86 21.08
C GLY A 458 -18.23 -9.38 19.85
N TYR A 459 -17.75 -8.27 19.30
CA TYR A 459 -18.29 -7.62 18.12
C TYR A 459 -17.25 -7.56 17.01
N VAL A 460 -17.69 -7.65 15.77
CA VAL A 460 -16.84 -7.62 14.59
C VAL A 460 -17.18 -6.41 13.74
N ILE A 461 -16.18 -5.70 13.30
CA ILE A 461 -16.26 -4.56 12.41
C ILE A 461 -15.68 -4.97 11.06
N ASP A 462 -16.47 -4.85 9.99
CA ASP A 462 -16.02 -5.09 8.62
C ASP A 462 -15.67 -3.76 7.96
N ILE A 463 -14.40 -3.63 7.57
CA ILE A 463 -13.90 -2.40 6.92
C ILE A 463 -13.86 -2.49 5.40
N SER A 464 -14.16 -3.64 4.80
CA SER A 464 -14.14 -3.81 3.34
C SER A 464 -15.04 -2.82 2.61
N SER A 465 -16.22 -2.53 3.16
CA SER A 465 -17.18 -1.60 2.57
C SER A 465 -16.77 -0.12 2.58
N TYR A 466 -15.72 0.23 3.30
CA TYR A 466 -15.18 1.61 3.29
C TYR A 466 -14.18 1.83 2.17
N VAL A 467 -13.85 0.79 1.43
CA VAL A 467 -12.85 0.79 0.35
C VAL A 467 -13.51 0.81 -1.03
N ASP A 468 -14.74 0.27 -1.14
CA ASP A 468 -15.47 0.10 -2.41
C ASP A 468 -16.29 1.34 -2.85
N THR A 469 -16.21 2.45 -2.16
CA THR A 469 -16.83 3.66 -2.69
C THR A 469 -15.97 4.19 -3.84
N GLU A 470 -16.49 4.10 -5.05
CA GLU A 470 -15.94 4.62 -6.32
C GLU A 470 -15.61 6.13 -6.29
N GLU A 471 -15.84 6.78 -5.18
CA GLU A 471 -15.57 8.19 -4.99
C GLU A 471 -14.13 8.41 -4.54
N SER A 472 -13.37 8.96 -5.48
CA SER A 472 -12.15 9.74 -5.28
C SER A 472 -11.12 9.13 -4.33
N HIS A 473 -10.21 8.33 -4.88
CA HIS A 473 -8.87 7.98 -4.36
C HIS A 473 -8.64 8.28 -2.86
N PRO A 474 -9.08 7.45 -1.94
CA PRO A 474 -8.69 7.62 -0.56
C PRO A 474 -7.19 7.30 -0.47
N SER A 475 -6.40 8.29 -0.10
CA SER A 475 -4.99 8.09 0.22
C SER A 475 -4.86 7.07 1.36
N ILE A 476 -3.74 6.37 1.49
CA ILE A 476 -3.41 5.48 2.64
C ILE A 476 -3.66 6.17 3.99
N ARG A 477 -3.47 7.48 4.07
CA ARG A 477 -3.88 8.25 5.24
C ARG A 477 -5.36 8.09 5.55
N VAL A 478 -6.22 7.92 4.54
CA VAL A 478 -7.65 7.66 4.75
C VAL A 478 -7.87 6.28 5.37
N ASN A 479 -7.14 5.26 4.94
CA ASN A 479 -7.25 3.92 5.51
C ASN A 479 -6.65 3.83 6.91
N GLN A 480 -5.51 4.46 7.16
CA GLN A 480 -4.98 4.65 8.51
C GLN A 480 -5.96 5.46 9.36
N HIS A 481 -6.60 6.49 8.81
CA HIS A 481 -7.63 7.27 9.49
C HIS A 481 -8.88 6.42 9.79
N ILE A 482 -9.28 5.53 8.89
CA ILE A 482 -10.40 4.61 9.13
C ILE A 482 -10.06 3.66 10.28
N ILE A 483 -8.91 2.99 10.23
CA ILE A 483 -8.47 2.08 11.30
C ILE A 483 -8.31 2.85 12.62
N LYS A 484 -7.67 4.02 12.58
CA LYS A 484 -7.49 4.89 13.76
C LYS A 484 -8.81 5.44 14.29
N TYR A 485 -9.76 5.77 13.43
CA TYR A 485 -11.11 6.14 13.84
C TYR A 485 -11.80 5.01 14.61
N TRP A 486 -11.78 3.79 14.06
CA TRP A 486 -12.36 2.64 14.72
C TRP A 486 -11.61 2.27 16.01
N GLN A 487 -10.29 2.37 16.00
CA GLN A 487 -9.48 2.20 17.20
C GLN A 487 -9.91 3.15 18.32
N ASN A 488 -10.06 4.42 18.03
CA ASN A 488 -10.50 5.42 19.01
C ASN A 488 -11.93 5.14 19.52
N LEU A 489 -12.82 4.73 18.61
CA LEU A 489 -14.19 4.37 18.96
C LEU A 489 -14.22 3.14 19.89
N VAL A 490 -13.50 2.08 19.50
CA VAL A 490 -13.35 0.84 20.30
C VAL A 490 -12.78 1.15 21.67
N MET A 491 -11.69 1.93 21.74
CA MET A 491 -11.08 2.31 23.02
C MET A 491 -12.06 3.07 23.93
N SER A 492 -12.87 3.95 23.35
CA SER A 492 -13.88 4.69 24.13
C SER A 492 -14.96 3.80 24.74
N HIS A 493 -15.26 2.66 24.13
CA HIS A 493 -16.24 1.67 24.62
C HIS A 493 -15.59 0.67 25.59
N VAL A 494 -14.41 0.16 25.28
CA VAL A 494 -13.66 -0.77 26.16
C VAL A 494 -13.28 -0.13 27.50
N VAL A 495 -12.99 1.18 27.51
CA VAL A 495 -12.74 1.91 28.77
C VAL A 495 -14.00 1.97 29.66
N LYS A 496 -15.19 2.01 29.04
CA LYS A 496 -16.47 2.03 29.80
C LYS A 496 -16.87 0.64 30.28
N ASP A 497 -16.60 -0.39 29.48
CA ASP A 497 -16.91 -1.78 29.81
C ASP A 497 -15.76 -2.68 29.34
N GLN A 498 -14.95 -3.16 30.27
CA GLN A 498 -13.78 -4.01 30.04
C GLN A 498 -14.14 -5.42 29.50
N HIS A 499 -15.41 -5.82 29.54
CA HIS A 499 -15.87 -7.09 28.99
C HIS A 499 -16.18 -7.04 27.50
N LEU A 500 -16.24 -5.83 26.92
CA LEU A 500 -16.47 -5.66 25.49
C LEU A 500 -15.19 -5.95 24.69
N SER A 501 -15.28 -6.81 23.70
CA SER A 501 -14.20 -7.09 22.76
C SER A 501 -14.63 -6.78 21.34
N PHE A 502 -13.72 -6.22 20.55
CA PHE A 502 -13.96 -5.87 19.16
C PHE A 502 -12.90 -6.50 18.27
N SER A 503 -13.33 -7.10 17.19
CA SER A 503 -12.47 -7.68 16.13
C SER A 503 -12.63 -6.92 14.83
N LEU A 504 -11.60 -6.91 13.99
CA LEU A 504 -11.59 -6.25 12.70
C LEU A 504 -11.50 -7.30 11.60
N ILE A 505 -12.40 -7.24 10.60
CA ILE A 505 -12.34 -8.04 9.38
C ILE A 505 -12.39 -7.15 8.15
N GLY A 506 -12.28 -7.74 6.96
CA GLY A 506 -12.25 -7.00 5.70
C GLY A 506 -10.89 -6.36 5.41
N LEU A 507 -9.85 -6.72 6.17
CA LEU A 507 -8.47 -6.43 5.84
C LEU A 507 -8.09 -7.27 4.61
N SER A 508 -7.91 -6.64 3.47
CA SER A 508 -7.52 -7.29 2.24
C SER A 508 -6.34 -6.55 1.59
N PRO A 509 -5.60 -7.20 0.68
CA PRO A 509 -4.60 -6.51 -0.12
C PRO A 509 -5.15 -5.25 -0.80
N ASN A 510 -6.39 -5.29 -1.28
CA ASN A 510 -7.03 -4.15 -1.95
C ASN A 510 -7.12 -2.90 -1.08
N ILE A 511 -7.22 -3.05 0.25
CA ILE A 511 -7.17 -1.92 1.19
C ILE A 511 -5.81 -1.21 1.13
N PHE A 512 -4.75 -1.94 0.80
CA PHE A 512 -3.38 -1.46 0.77
C PHE A 512 -2.81 -1.38 -0.65
N GLU A 513 -3.32 -2.14 -1.62
CA GLU A 513 -2.80 -2.27 -2.99
C GLU A 513 -3.44 -1.31 -4.00
N HIS A 514 -4.69 -0.88 -3.79
CA HIS A 514 -5.34 0.08 -4.69
C HIS A 514 -4.82 1.51 -4.55
N TYR A 515 -3.97 1.77 -3.58
CA TYR A 515 -3.41 3.09 -3.33
C TYR A 515 -1.92 3.11 -3.64
N HIS A 516 -1.46 4.23 -4.18
CA HIS A 516 -0.10 4.57 -4.59
C HIS A 516 1.00 4.29 -3.54
N HIS A 517 0.66 3.68 -2.43
CA HIS A 517 1.52 3.25 -1.34
C HIS A 517 1.40 1.75 -1.02
N ALA A 518 1.17 0.93 -2.02
CA ALA A 518 1.34 -0.52 -1.90
C ALA A 518 2.72 -0.89 -1.30
N HIS A 519 3.71 0.02 -1.43
CA HIS A 519 5.02 -0.09 -0.80
C HIS A 519 5.03 -0.01 0.71
N MET A 520 4.05 0.64 1.36
CA MET A 520 4.05 0.69 2.83
C MET A 520 4.03 -0.71 3.43
N MET A 521 3.26 -1.63 2.82
CA MET A 521 3.25 -3.02 3.25
C MET A 521 4.47 -3.83 2.80
N HIS A 522 5.33 -3.26 1.97
CA HIS A 522 6.66 -3.81 1.69
C HIS A 522 7.71 -3.35 2.70
N SER A 523 7.41 -2.34 3.53
CA SER A 523 8.30 -1.92 4.59
C SER A 523 8.08 -2.74 5.86
N PRO A 524 9.15 -3.32 6.44
CA PRO A 524 9.04 -4.04 7.71
C PRO A 524 8.61 -3.11 8.85
N HIS A 525 8.98 -1.83 8.82
CA HIS A 525 8.58 -0.85 9.83
C HIS A 525 7.09 -0.48 9.73
N ALA A 526 6.51 -0.45 8.53
CA ALA A 526 5.07 -0.24 8.36
C ALA A 526 4.26 -1.40 8.98
N TRP A 527 4.69 -2.64 8.77
CA TRP A 527 4.09 -3.79 9.43
C TRP A 527 4.24 -3.75 10.96
N LEU A 528 5.44 -3.37 11.44
CA LEU A 528 5.68 -3.22 12.87
C LEU A 528 4.76 -2.15 13.48
N TYR A 529 4.64 -0.99 12.83
CA TYR A 529 3.73 0.08 13.23
C TYR A 529 2.27 -0.37 13.20
N PHE A 530 1.83 -1.01 12.13
CA PHE A 530 0.48 -1.55 12.01
C PHE A 530 0.12 -2.46 13.18
N LEU A 531 0.98 -3.43 13.48
CA LEU A 531 0.73 -4.39 14.56
C LEU A 531 0.84 -3.78 15.96
N THR A 532 1.73 -2.80 16.18
CA THR A 532 2.01 -2.25 17.52
C THR A 532 1.21 -1.00 17.86
N HIS A 533 0.74 -0.23 16.86
CA HIS A 533 0.06 1.05 17.07
C HIS A 533 -1.37 1.11 16.53
N LEU A 534 -1.64 0.49 15.38
CA LEU A 534 -2.98 0.58 14.76
C LEU A 534 -3.94 -0.51 15.23
N THR A 535 -3.45 -1.69 15.55
CA THR A 535 -4.31 -2.85 15.83
C THR A 535 -4.36 -3.33 17.30
N PRO A 536 -3.56 -2.85 18.25
CA PRO A 536 -3.53 -3.43 19.61
C PRO A 536 -4.84 -3.34 20.39
N SER A 537 -5.73 -2.43 20.02
CA SER A 537 -7.06 -2.28 20.66
C SER A 537 -8.08 -3.29 20.17
N PHE A 538 -7.81 -3.97 19.06
CA PHE A 538 -8.68 -5.02 18.55
C PHE A 538 -8.33 -6.38 19.18
N HIS A 539 -9.37 -7.18 19.46
CA HIS A 539 -9.18 -8.54 19.97
C HIS A 539 -8.58 -9.44 18.89
N ALA A 540 -9.09 -9.36 17.66
CA ALA A 540 -8.60 -10.11 16.52
C ALA A 540 -8.67 -9.30 15.24
N ILE A 541 -7.78 -9.65 14.29
CA ILE A 541 -7.77 -9.16 12.91
C ILE A 541 -7.69 -10.35 11.96
N ASN A 542 -8.20 -10.21 10.73
CA ASN A 542 -8.01 -11.23 9.70
C ASN A 542 -6.85 -10.86 8.77
N ILE A 543 -6.01 -11.84 8.45
CA ILE A 543 -4.92 -11.72 7.47
C ILE A 543 -4.93 -12.98 6.59
N PRO A 544 -4.84 -12.85 5.25
CA PRO A 544 -4.77 -14.01 4.37
C PRO A 544 -3.58 -14.93 4.69
N LEU A 545 -3.81 -16.24 4.71
CA LEU A 545 -2.71 -17.21 4.79
C LEU A 545 -1.89 -17.12 3.51
N ASN A 546 -2.55 -17.12 2.35
CA ASN A 546 -1.93 -17.08 1.05
C ASN A 546 -2.58 -15.99 0.18
N ALA A 547 -1.78 -15.27 -0.59
CA ALA A 547 -2.27 -14.36 -1.62
C ALA A 547 -2.12 -14.97 -3.02
N ARG A 548 -3.12 -14.77 -3.87
CA ARG A 548 -3.11 -15.26 -5.27
C ARG A 548 -2.15 -14.47 -6.18
N HIS A 549 -1.74 -13.29 -5.76
CA HIS A 549 -0.83 -12.39 -6.47
C HIS A 549 0.39 -12.11 -5.58
N ASP A 550 1.40 -11.42 -6.11
CA ASP A 550 2.61 -11.00 -5.37
C ASP A 550 2.31 -9.93 -4.30
N SER A 551 1.27 -10.17 -3.51
CA SER A 551 0.93 -9.35 -2.35
C SER A 551 1.84 -9.68 -1.18
N THR A 552 2.20 -8.65 -0.41
CA THR A 552 2.90 -8.80 0.88
C THR A 552 1.94 -8.85 2.06
N PHE A 553 0.64 -8.58 1.82
CA PHE A 553 -0.40 -8.66 2.85
C PHE A 553 -0.91 -10.09 3.03
N CYS A 554 0.00 -11.00 3.38
CA CYS A 554 -0.28 -12.41 3.65
C CYS A 554 0.90 -13.03 4.41
N TYR A 555 0.71 -14.25 4.92
CA TYR A 555 1.79 -14.99 5.56
C TYR A 555 2.67 -15.76 4.57
N VAL A 556 2.08 -16.24 3.49
CA VAL A 556 2.77 -17.01 2.45
C VAL A 556 2.37 -16.44 1.09
N ASN A 557 3.35 -16.16 0.25
CA ASN A 557 3.09 -15.63 -1.09
C ASN A 557 2.62 -16.71 -2.09
N ALA A 558 2.22 -16.31 -3.28
CA ALA A 558 1.76 -17.21 -4.34
C ALA A 558 2.76 -18.31 -4.75
N ARG A 559 4.04 -18.17 -4.39
CA ARG A 559 5.12 -19.16 -4.63
C ARG A 559 5.38 -20.05 -3.41
N HIS A 560 4.49 -20.07 -2.43
CA HIS A 560 4.61 -20.83 -1.19
C HIS A 560 5.84 -20.45 -0.33
N LEU A 561 6.31 -19.20 -0.43
CA LEU A 561 7.41 -18.66 0.37
C LEU A 561 6.86 -17.74 1.47
N ASN A 562 7.49 -17.78 2.63
CA ASN A 562 7.12 -16.92 3.75
C ASN A 562 7.36 -15.45 3.40
N THR A 563 6.42 -14.59 3.72
CA THR A 563 6.55 -13.13 3.61
C THR A 563 7.31 -12.57 4.82
N MET A 564 7.40 -11.24 4.93
CA MET A 564 8.05 -10.60 6.09
C MET A 564 7.24 -10.74 7.39
N LEU A 565 5.92 -10.85 7.31
CA LEU A 565 5.03 -10.82 8.48
C LEU A 565 5.32 -11.89 9.54
N PRO A 566 5.52 -13.17 9.20
CA PRO A 566 5.88 -14.19 10.20
C PRO A 566 7.22 -13.91 10.90
N PHE A 567 8.21 -13.33 10.21
CA PHE A 567 9.49 -12.97 10.80
C PHE A 567 9.37 -11.78 11.77
N ILE A 568 8.59 -10.76 11.40
CA ILE A 568 8.28 -9.63 12.28
C ILE A 568 7.54 -10.12 13.54
N SER A 569 6.57 -11.02 13.36
CA SER A 569 5.86 -11.63 14.49
C SER A 569 6.80 -12.44 15.39
N ASP A 570 7.80 -13.15 14.83
CA ASP A 570 8.80 -13.88 15.62
C ASP A 570 9.74 -12.94 16.39
N LEU A 571 10.10 -11.79 15.84
CA LEU A 571 10.85 -10.75 16.57
C LEU A 571 10.06 -10.19 17.76
N MET A 572 8.73 -10.05 17.64
CA MET A 572 7.86 -9.55 18.70
C MET A 572 7.49 -10.62 19.75
N ARG A 573 7.68 -11.90 19.42
CA ARG A 573 7.31 -13.03 20.31
C ARG A 573 7.77 -12.90 21.75
N PRO A 574 9.02 -12.48 22.07
CA PRO A 574 9.47 -12.35 23.46
C PRO A 574 8.67 -11.36 24.31
N PHE A 575 7.98 -10.42 23.68
CA PHE A 575 7.25 -9.35 24.34
C PHE A 575 5.77 -9.69 24.55
N MET A 576 5.20 -10.61 23.75
CA MET A 576 3.78 -10.94 23.80
C MET A 576 3.34 -11.44 25.18
N GLN A 577 2.22 -10.90 25.66
CA GLN A 577 1.61 -11.21 26.96
C GLN A 577 2.51 -10.92 28.18
N HIS A 578 3.57 -10.11 28.00
CA HIS A 578 4.42 -9.64 29.07
C HIS A 578 4.22 -8.14 29.34
N TYR A 579 4.54 -7.72 30.54
CA TYR A 579 4.63 -6.31 30.87
C TYR A 579 5.93 -5.73 30.29
N VAL A 580 5.80 -4.62 29.56
CA VAL A 580 6.90 -3.94 28.89
C VAL A 580 6.90 -2.45 29.21
N LYS A 581 8.08 -1.85 29.19
CA LYS A 581 8.28 -0.40 29.22
C LYS A 581 8.27 0.10 27.77
N LYS A 582 7.29 0.91 27.39
CA LYS A 582 7.24 1.53 26.06
C LYS A 582 7.96 2.87 26.11
N GLN A 583 9.06 2.97 25.39
CA GLN A 583 9.78 4.21 25.11
C GLN A 583 9.43 4.69 23.70
N LYS A 584 9.79 5.91 23.37
CA LYS A 584 9.54 6.49 22.05
C LYS A 584 10.15 5.63 20.93
N HIS A 585 11.36 5.11 21.15
CA HIS A 585 12.15 4.41 20.12
C HIS A 585 12.45 2.95 20.47
N ALA A 586 11.85 2.41 21.54
CA ALA A 586 12.04 1.02 21.90
C ALA A 586 10.89 0.48 22.77
N ILE A 587 10.67 -0.82 22.65
CA ILE A 587 9.91 -1.60 23.62
C ILE A 587 10.91 -2.41 24.42
N VAL A 588 10.92 -2.25 25.74
CA VAL A 588 11.87 -2.91 26.64
C VAL A 588 11.10 -3.82 27.59
N LYS A 589 11.42 -5.11 27.59
CA LYS A 589 10.99 -6.09 28.57
C LYS A 589 12.16 -6.40 29.48
N GLN A 590 11.95 -6.27 30.76
CA GLN A 590 12.95 -6.58 31.80
C GLN A 590 12.57 -7.86 32.51
N THR A 591 13.50 -8.80 32.57
CA THR A 591 13.42 -10.01 33.40
C THR A 591 14.52 -9.97 34.48
N ASP A 592 14.59 -10.97 35.33
CA ASP A 592 15.68 -11.07 36.32
C ASP A 592 17.04 -11.28 35.65
N ASP A 593 17.08 -12.02 34.55
CA ASP A 593 18.30 -12.46 33.91
C ASP A 593 18.74 -11.59 32.70
N TYR A 594 17.80 -10.93 32.02
CA TYR A 594 18.08 -10.19 30.79
C TYR A 594 17.07 -9.10 30.48
N TYR A 595 17.45 -8.23 29.53
CA TYR A 595 16.56 -7.29 28.84
C TYR A 595 16.28 -7.81 27.44
N ASP A 596 15.01 -7.87 27.03
CA ASP A 596 14.60 -7.97 25.64
C ASP A 596 14.24 -6.55 25.15
N ILE A 597 14.77 -6.15 23.99
CA ILE A 597 14.59 -4.81 23.42
C ILE A 597 14.16 -4.96 21.96
N LEU A 598 13.07 -4.32 21.60
CA LEU A 598 12.65 -4.17 20.21
C LEU A 598 12.84 -2.72 19.81
N LEU A 599 13.66 -2.44 18.82
CA LEU A 599 13.93 -1.10 18.33
C LEU A 599 12.78 -0.64 17.42
N LEU A 600 12.30 0.59 17.67
CA LEU A 600 11.21 1.22 16.95
C LEU A 600 11.65 2.53 16.33
N THR A 601 11.02 2.91 15.23
CA THR A 601 11.14 4.24 14.67
C THR A 601 9.75 4.90 14.61
N ASP A 602 9.67 6.17 15.03
CA ASP A 602 8.45 6.96 14.89
C ASP A 602 8.31 7.53 13.47
N ASP A 603 9.43 7.67 12.78
CA ASP A 603 9.51 8.25 11.45
C ASP A 603 9.50 7.17 10.34
N TRP A 604 8.71 6.11 10.56
CA TRP A 604 8.60 5.01 9.59
C TRP A 604 8.16 5.51 8.19
N ASP A 605 7.38 6.60 8.12
CA ASP A 605 7.02 7.27 6.86
C ASP A 605 8.29 7.74 6.12
N LYS A 606 9.22 8.35 6.86
CA LYS A 606 10.50 8.82 6.30
C LYS A 606 11.44 7.66 5.98
N MET A 607 11.39 6.57 6.73
CA MET A 607 12.19 5.38 6.44
C MET A 607 11.74 4.65 5.16
N ILE A 608 10.46 4.73 4.83
CA ILE A 608 10.00 4.29 3.51
C ILE A 608 10.56 5.22 2.45
N GLU A 609 10.69 6.49 2.76
CA GLU A 609 11.08 7.55 1.86
C GLU A 609 12.57 7.51 1.49
N VAL A 610 13.44 6.94 2.31
CA VAL A 610 14.89 6.91 2.06
C VAL A 610 15.48 5.57 2.51
N PRO A 611 15.47 4.53 1.64
CA PRO A 611 15.92 3.19 2.00
C PRO A 611 17.39 3.10 2.43
N GLU A 612 18.19 4.10 2.14
CA GLU A 612 19.61 4.19 2.53
C GLU A 612 19.83 4.89 3.89
N VAL A 613 18.78 5.38 4.56
CA VAL A 613 18.91 6.03 5.87
C VAL A 613 19.25 5.00 6.94
N TRP A 614 20.27 5.32 7.70
CA TRP A 614 20.65 4.61 8.90
C TRP A 614 20.14 5.34 10.13
N HIS A 615 19.43 4.63 10.99
CA HIS A 615 19.08 5.10 12.32
C HIS A 615 20.06 4.54 13.33
N HIS A 616 20.65 5.43 14.10
CA HIS A 616 21.66 5.09 15.11
C HIS A 616 21.03 5.03 16.49
N TYR A 617 21.07 3.89 17.16
CA TYR A 617 20.51 3.69 18.48
C TYR A 617 21.61 3.59 19.52
N GLN A 618 21.55 4.44 20.55
CA GLN A 618 22.45 4.40 21.70
C GLN A 618 21.70 3.82 22.90
N ILE A 619 22.07 2.61 23.28
CA ILE A 619 21.44 1.85 24.36
C ILE A 619 22.30 1.99 25.60
N SER A 620 21.76 2.56 26.67
CA SER A 620 22.44 2.82 27.93
C SER A 620 21.72 2.18 29.12
N SER A 621 22.50 1.89 30.19
CA SER A 621 21.98 1.44 31.46
C SER A 621 22.94 1.88 32.58
N ASP A 622 22.39 2.29 33.70
CA ASP A 622 23.16 2.55 34.93
C ASP A 622 23.34 1.30 35.80
N LEU A 623 22.55 0.25 35.55
CA LEU A 623 22.55 -0.98 36.35
C LEU A 623 23.55 -2.02 35.85
N ILE A 624 23.85 -2.01 34.54
CA ILE A 624 24.85 -2.91 33.92
C ILE A 624 26.07 -2.07 33.51
N ARG A 625 27.24 -2.33 34.14
CA ARG A 625 28.44 -1.50 33.98
C ARG A 625 29.67 -2.25 33.49
N ASP A 626 29.56 -3.57 33.30
CA ASP A 626 30.65 -4.45 32.89
C ASP A 626 30.44 -4.99 31.47
N LYS A 627 31.18 -6.05 31.13
CA LYS A 627 31.02 -6.78 29.87
C LYS A 627 29.82 -7.71 29.93
N HIS A 628 28.88 -7.50 29.05
CA HIS A 628 27.66 -8.29 28.97
C HIS A 628 27.48 -8.91 27.59
N LEU A 629 26.87 -10.10 27.58
CA LEU A 629 26.50 -10.80 26.37
C LEU A 629 25.27 -10.12 25.74
N VAL A 630 25.38 -9.81 24.44
CA VAL A 630 24.30 -9.22 23.65
C VAL A 630 24.02 -10.12 22.44
N ILE A 631 22.77 -10.51 22.30
CA ILE A 631 22.28 -11.24 21.15
C ILE A 631 21.41 -10.29 20.33
N VAL A 632 21.80 -10.05 19.07
CA VAL A 632 21.06 -9.21 18.14
C VAL A 632 20.38 -10.12 17.10
N ARG A 633 19.05 -10.03 17.00
CA ARG A 633 18.26 -10.71 15.97
C ARG A 633 17.80 -9.66 14.96
N THR A 634 18.06 -9.91 13.70
CA THR A 634 17.76 -8.96 12.61
C THR A 634 16.86 -9.62 11.57
N TYR A 635 15.74 -8.99 11.27
CA TYR A 635 15.06 -9.11 10.00
C TYR A 635 15.71 -8.12 9.04
N ASP A 636 16.00 -8.56 7.83
CA ASP A 636 16.57 -7.72 6.78
C ASP A 636 15.85 -8.03 5.46
N ASP A 637 15.10 -7.05 4.97
CA ASP A 637 14.26 -7.19 3.78
C ASP A 637 15.09 -7.54 2.52
N GLU A 638 16.30 -7.04 2.41
CA GLU A 638 17.18 -7.33 1.28
C GLU A 638 17.58 -8.81 1.20
N THR A 639 17.66 -9.49 2.35
CA THR A 639 18.24 -10.84 2.43
C THR A 639 17.27 -11.93 2.88
N ILE A 640 16.13 -11.54 3.48
CA ILE A 640 15.16 -12.50 4.02
C ILE A 640 13.84 -12.45 3.24
N ASN A 641 13.55 -11.34 2.55
CA ASN A 641 12.33 -11.25 1.76
C ASN A 641 12.45 -12.11 0.50
N ALA A 642 11.56 -13.10 0.39
CA ALA A 642 11.50 -13.98 -0.77
C ALA A 642 11.32 -13.24 -2.11
N ARG A 643 10.66 -12.07 -2.10
CA ARG A 643 10.48 -11.22 -3.28
C ARG A 643 11.80 -10.66 -3.81
N ASN A 644 12.69 -10.28 -2.92
CA ASN A 644 14.00 -9.72 -3.28
C ASN A 644 15.00 -10.80 -3.72
N LEU A 645 14.84 -12.02 -3.20
CA LEU A 645 15.68 -13.16 -3.56
C LEU A 645 15.31 -13.79 -4.90
N ILE A 646 14.08 -13.62 -5.35
CA ILE A 646 13.57 -14.20 -6.58
C ILE A 646 13.16 -13.07 -7.53
N GLN A 647 14.11 -12.58 -8.30
CA GLN A 647 13.93 -11.50 -9.29
C GLN A 647 13.38 -12.01 -10.63
N PHE A 648 12.46 -12.97 -10.64
CA PHE A 648 11.89 -13.51 -11.87
C PHE A 648 10.47 -12.98 -12.09
N ASP A 649 10.10 -12.88 -13.36
CA ASP A 649 8.73 -12.60 -13.78
C ASP A 649 7.74 -13.59 -13.12
N ALA A 650 6.54 -13.13 -12.77
CA ALA A 650 5.52 -13.92 -12.08
C ALA A 650 5.18 -15.25 -12.79
N ASN A 651 5.42 -15.32 -14.09
CA ASN A 651 5.16 -16.50 -14.94
C ASN A 651 6.36 -17.46 -15.06
N THR A 652 7.49 -17.16 -14.44
CA THR A 652 8.68 -18.01 -14.56
C THR A 652 8.53 -19.26 -13.69
N PHE A 653 8.60 -20.43 -14.31
CA PHE A 653 8.63 -21.71 -13.60
C PHE A 653 9.93 -21.85 -12.79
N ILE A 654 9.79 -22.05 -11.50
CA ILE A 654 10.92 -22.34 -10.59
C ILE A 654 10.79 -23.80 -10.15
N PRO A 655 11.81 -24.66 -10.37
CA PRO A 655 11.77 -26.03 -9.87
C PRO A 655 11.56 -26.07 -8.36
N SER A 656 10.76 -27.02 -7.89
CA SER A 656 10.43 -27.16 -6.45
C SER A 656 11.65 -27.35 -5.55
N GLN A 657 12.74 -27.92 -6.07
CA GLN A 657 14.01 -28.04 -5.34
C GLN A 657 14.60 -26.65 -5.02
N HIS A 658 14.63 -25.72 -6.00
CA HIS A 658 15.12 -24.37 -5.78
C HIS A 658 14.24 -23.55 -4.82
N ILE A 659 12.92 -23.79 -4.88
CA ILE A 659 12.00 -23.20 -3.88
C ILE A 659 12.36 -23.69 -2.48
N GLN A 660 12.69 -24.99 -2.32
CA GLN A 660 13.07 -25.54 -1.05
C GLN A 660 14.42 -24.97 -0.56
N ASP A 661 15.38 -24.77 -1.47
CA ASP A 661 16.67 -24.15 -1.14
C ASP A 661 16.47 -22.71 -0.64
N VAL A 662 15.61 -21.92 -1.31
CA VAL A 662 15.24 -20.57 -0.85
C VAL A 662 14.56 -20.61 0.52
N LYS A 663 13.63 -21.53 0.75
CA LYS A 663 12.98 -21.70 2.07
C LYS A 663 13.98 -21.93 3.19
N ASN A 664 15.03 -22.71 2.93
CA ASN A 664 16.06 -23.04 3.91
C ASN A 664 16.97 -21.84 4.23
N THR A 665 17.05 -20.84 3.34
CA THR A 665 17.84 -19.61 3.56
C THR A 665 17.06 -18.51 4.28
N LEU A 666 15.72 -18.59 4.28
CA LEU A 666 14.85 -17.58 4.88
C LEU A 666 14.75 -17.78 6.40
N HIS A 667 15.62 -17.13 7.15
CA HIS A 667 15.58 -17.10 8.62
C HIS A 667 16.13 -15.78 9.16
N LEU A 668 15.71 -15.42 10.37
CA LEU A 668 16.25 -14.26 11.07
C LEU A 668 17.75 -14.43 11.30
N ARG A 669 18.52 -13.42 10.95
CA ARG A 669 19.95 -13.41 11.25
C ARG A 669 20.16 -13.18 12.73
N GLN A 670 21.10 -13.93 13.33
CA GLN A 670 21.46 -13.75 14.71
C GLN A 670 22.95 -13.43 14.79
N HIS A 671 23.28 -12.39 15.54
CA HIS A 671 24.63 -11.97 15.84
C HIS A 671 24.84 -11.93 17.35
N ILE A 672 25.96 -12.46 17.82
CA ILE A 672 26.29 -12.48 19.24
C ILE A 672 27.56 -11.64 19.43
N LEU A 673 27.49 -10.69 20.36
CA LEU A 673 28.62 -9.84 20.69
C LEU A 673 28.74 -9.66 22.22
N ILE A 674 29.89 -9.23 22.68
CA ILE A 674 30.12 -8.82 24.06
C ILE A 674 30.36 -7.31 24.07
N HIS A 675 29.56 -6.57 24.80
CA HIS A 675 29.68 -5.12 24.95
C HIS A 675 30.08 -4.76 26.39
N ASP A 676 30.99 -3.80 26.52
CA ASP A 676 31.47 -3.26 27.80
C ASP A 676 30.77 -1.92 28.10
N PHE A 677 29.72 -1.97 28.88
CA PHE A 677 28.93 -0.79 29.22
C PHE A 677 29.68 0.22 30.10
N SER A 678 30.84 -0.14 30.70
CA SER A 678 31.70 0.80 31.39
C SER A 678 32.40 1.79 30.46
N LYS A 679 32.47 1.45 29.17
CA LYS A 679 33.13 2.26 28.13
C LYS A 679 32.21 3.18 27.37
N GLY A 680 30.89 3.02 27.55
CA GLY A 680 29.87 3.83 26.90
C GLY A 680 28.62 3.04 26.51
N PRO A 681 27.64 3.70 25.88
CA PRO A 681 26.42 3.06 25.42
C PRO A 681 26.73 2.03 24.31
N LEU A 682 25.83 1.07 24.15
CA LEU A 682 25.86 0.15 23.03
C LEU A 682 25.27 0.85 21.81
N ASP A 683 26.07 0.98 20.77
CA ASP A 683 25.67 1.58 19.49
C ASP A 683 25.16 0.50 18.52
N ILE A 684 23.96 0.68 18.00
CA ILE A 684 23.33 -0.21 17.03
C ILE A 684 22.76 0.60 15.86
N ASP A 685 23.25 0.28 14.67
CA ASP A 685 22.73 0.86 13.44
C ASP A 685 21.60 0.00 12.85
N VAL A 686 20.54 0.62 12.39
CA VAL A 686 19.38 -0.02 11.77
C VAL A 686 19.08 0.68 10.44
N LYS A 687 19.15 -0.07 9.34
CA LYS A 687 18.69 0.41 8.01
C LYS A 687 17.15 0.45 7.95
N ALA A 688 16.62 1.25 7.02
CA ALA A 688 15.20 1.29 6.73
C ALA A 688 14.60 -0.09 6.36
N THR A 689 15.41 -0.95 5.75
CA THR A 689 15.04 -2.33 5.38
C THR A 689 15.12 -3.34 6.52
N GLN A 690 15.57 -2.91 7.73
CA GLN A 690 15.88 -3.80 8.85
C GLN A 690 15.00 -3.51 10.07
N ILE A 691 14.61 -4.57 10.78
CA ILE A 691 14.14 -4.51 12.17
C ILE A 691 15.11 -5.30 13.04
N LYS A 692 15.46 -4.75 14.18
CA LYS A 692 16.35 -5.42 15.15
C LYS A 692 15.67 -5.56 16.51
N SER A 693 15.83 -6.75 17.09
CA SER A 693 15.58 -7.00 18.51
C SER A 693 16.87 -7.45 19.18
N LEU A 694 17.04 -7.05 20.41
CA LEU A 694 18.22 -7.38 21.19
C LEU A 694 17.82 -8.10 22.47
N GLN A 695 18.71 -8.99 22.93
CA GLN A 695 18.66 -9.57 24.26
C GLN A 695 19.99 -9.29 24.94
N ILE A 696 19.96 -8.57 26.08
CA ILE A 696 21.16 -8.20 26.85
C ILE A 696 21.09 -8.93 28.19
N TYR A 697 22.05 -9.82 28.41
CA TYR A 697 22.14 -10.57 29.66
C TYR A 697 22.68 -9.70 30.79
N LYS A 698 22.08 -9.77 31.98
CA LYS A 698 22.48 -9.00 33.16
C LYS A 698 23.70 -9.59 33.86
N THR A 699 23.94 -10.89 33.69
CA THR A 699 25.12 -11.55 34.24
C THR A 699 26.37 -11.12 33.45
N SER A 700 27.35 -10.57 34.16
CA SER A 700 28.61 -10.17 33.56
C SER A 700 29.37 -11.38 33.06
N THR A 701 29.97 -11.28 31.85
CA THR A 701 30.82 -12.34 31.29
C THR A 701 32.13 -12.56 32.08
N SER A 702 32.52 -11.58 32.89
CA SER A 702 33.68 -11.75 33.83
C SER A 702 33.38 -12.79 34.91
N LEU A 703 32.12 -12.89 35.36
CA LEU A 703 31.69 -13.91 36.34
C LEU A 703 31.57 -15.32 35.75
N LEU A 704 31.40 -15.46 34.44
CA LEU A 704 31.31 -16.75 33.77
C LEU A 704 32.68 -17.41 33.57
N ASN A 705 33.75 -16.61 33.51
CA ASN A 705 35.14 -17.13 33.42
C ASN A 705 35.64 -17.70 34.75
N ASP A 706 35.05 -17.33 35.87
CA ASP A 706 35.39 -17.86 37.20
C ASP A 706 34.65 -19.17 37.52
N LEU A 707 33.71 -19.60 36.66
CA LEU A 707 32.94 -20.85 36.80
C LEU A 707 33.40 -21.98 35.88
N ASN A 708 34.40 -21.73 35.00
CA ASN A 708 35.11 -22.73 34.20
C ASN A 708 36.55 -22.86 34.68
#